data_8a9a0eeda0582de0574338c1098d8637
#
_entry.id   8a9a0eeda0582de0574338c1098d8637
#
_cell.length_a   1.000
_cell.length_b   1.000
_cell.length_c   1.000
_cell.angle_alpha   90.00
_cell.angle_beta   90.00
_cell.angle_gamma   90.00
#
_symmetry.space_group_name_H-M   'P 1'
#
loop_
_entity.id
_entity.type
_entity.pdbx_description
1 polymer ?
#
loop_
_entity_poly.entity_id
_entity_poly.type
_entity_poly.pdbx_seq_one_letter_code
_entity_poly.pdbx_strand_id
1 'polypeptide(L)'
;MKKVLVCGAGGFIGTHLVTSLKQQGYYVIGADLKYPSFSKTDADEFHIVDLRNQDDVAKVVIEELWCIYQLAADMGGAGFISTGDNDADIMHNSATINLNILNEMVKKKVFKVFYTSSACVYPEYNQLDPNNPLCSEESAYPAEPDSEYGWEKLFSERLYLSYARNYHFIVRIARLHNVFGPLGSWCDGREKAPAALCRKIIESTGEVEVWGPGNQTRSFMYIDECIEGIHKIVNGETQGPLNLGSERMININDLVMLIAKIAGKNISIKNIAGPQGVMGRNSHNDYIKGVLGWAPADTLEYGLEKTYAWIKSQKKIFSKTGKVYDLKVNKNIVAPLSECECAPDTIYYFHYYYDLHEGVGLIDSMENKHWDHLRTDPTARFIYENCNETFTYKLAHDIKQVIVEKNIHPAKLYIIVMDEVHRKFLTDRLTELAVYGVNIGVFNDLLAKTQIHDNQHTEHKFSMLSRNYRPWRLHLYAKLAQQDLLKDFRYSFYNIFPYGEVRYFDKDTMTKDLTALNFKIDSTVDTWLSGVPYALDVNDNVLNKWGDVTYDAILNADFHILVETHYDVSYYVDISKGKLRDLAPSSITEKTNKPIACGKPFIAFSTAYFLEDFRSLGFKTFSPYINESYDLEEDNHKRLSMIVAEIKRISELPKDQYDDLLFNCRLIATKNREILLSKKDNKSHNTSFEFLRSHFEPQSNIQIL
;
A
#
# COMPACT_ATOMS: atom_id res chain seq x y z
N MET A 1 -3.73 -30.50 27.07
CA MET A 1 -3.24 -30.06 25.75
C MET A 1 -2.26 -28.90 25.99
N LYS A 2 -1.07 -28.92 25.39
CA LYS A 2 -0.14 -27.79 25.51
C LYS A 2 -0.63 -26.63 24.66
N LYS A 3 -0.70 -25.43 25.23
CA LYS A 3 -1.04 -24.20 24.51
C LYS A 3 0.20 -23.54 23.95
N VAL A 4 0.15 -23.08 22.72
CA VAL A 4 1.23 -22.37 22.06
C VAL A 4 0.71 -21.08 21.41
N LEU A 5 1.53 -20.05 21.39
CA LEU A 5 1.29 -18.82 20.66
C LEU A 5 2.19 -18.78 19.43
N VAL A 6 1.61 -18.50 18.26
CA VAL A 6 2.35 -18.24 17.02
C VAL A 6 2.17 -16.77 16.64
N CYS A 7 3.20 -15.96 16.84
CA CYS A 7 3.27 -14.58 16.38
C CYS A 7 3.72 -14.57 14.91
N GLY A 8 3.01 -13.84 14.05
CA GLY A 8 3.20 -13.92 12.60
C GLY A 8 2.44 -15.11 11.97
N ALA A 9 1.33 -15.53 12.60
CA ALA A 9 0.54 -16.69 12.20
C ALA A 9 -0.19 -16.55 10.85
N GLY A 10 -0.42 -15.32 10.39
CA GLY A 10 -1.00 -15.01 9.08
C GLY A 10 0.04 -14.95 7.96
N GLY A 11 1.34 -14.99 8.29
CA GLY A 11 2.44 -15.01 7.34
C GLY A 11 2.68 -16.41 6.73
N PHE A 12 3.58 -16.48 5.75
CA PHE A 12 3.91 -17.69 5.01
C PHE A 12 4.32 -18.86 5.92
N ILE A 13 5.40 -18.69 6.70
CA ILE A 13 5.91 -19.76 7.59
C ILE A 13 4.92 -20.01 8.74
N GLY A 14 4.32 -18.93 9.28
CA GLY A 14 3.36 -19.01 10.37
C GLY A 14 2.13 -19.86 10.02
N THR A 15 1.58 -19.72 8.83
CA THR A 15 0.44 -20.50 8.34
C THR A 15 0.76 -22.01 8.34
N HIS A 16 1.90 -22.41 7.77
CA HIS A 16 2.34 -23.81 7.74
C HIS A 16 2.63 -24.34 9.15
N LEU A 17 3.23 -23.52 9.99
CA LEU A 17 3.55 -23.91 11.38
C LEU A 17 2.28 -24.13 12.21
N VAL A 18 1.27 -23.25 12.08
CA VAL A 18 -0.04 -23.41 12.73
C VAL A 18 -0.66 -24.74 12.35
N THR A 19 -0.75 -25.03 11.05
CA THR A 19 -1.30 -26.32 10.56
C THR A 19 -0.54 -27.52 11.14
N SER A 20 0.79 -27.47 11.13
CA SER A 20 1.61 -28.55 11.65
C SER A 20 1.49 -28.74 13.17
N LEU A 21 1.42 -27.65 13.94
CA LEU A 21 1.20 -27.70 15.39
C LEU A 21 -0.19 -28.27 15.73
N LYS A 22 -1.21 -27.93 14.97
CA LYS A 22 -2.55 -28.53 15.11
C LYS A 22 -2.55 -30.03 14.86
N GLN A 23 -1.86 -30.48 13.82
CA GLN A 23 -1.71 -31.92 13.52
C GLN A 23 -0.98 -32.68 14.64
N GLN A 24 -0.09 -32.00 15.37
CA GLN A 24 0.60 -32.57 16.54
C GLN A 24 -0.22 -32.48 17.84
N GLY A 25 -1.44 -31.96 17.79
CA GLY A 25 -2.35 -31.94 18.94
C GLY A 25 -2.12 -30.79 19.92
N TYR A 26 -1.45 -29.69 19.50
CA TYR A 26 -1.37 -28.48 20.31
C TYR A 26 -2.68 -27.67 20.24
N TYR A 27 -2.95 -26.88 21.28
CA TYR A 27 -3.89 -25.78 21.22
C TYR A 27 -3.13 -24.55 20.71
N VAL A 28 -3.50 -24.03 19.55
CA VAL A 28 -2.75 -23.00 18.86
C VAL A 28 -3.50 -21.67 18.90
N ILE A 29 -2.84 -20.66 19.47
CA ILE A 29 -3.27 -19.27 19.42
C ILE A 29 -2.43 -18.58 18.34
N GLY A 30 -3.07 -18.07 17.31
CA GLY A 30 -2.43 -17.27 16.26
C GLY A 30 -2.55 -15.77 16.54
N ALA A 31 -1.49 -15.02 16.32
CA ALA A 31 -1.48 -13.56 16.42
C ALA A 31 -0.77 -12.96 15.20
N ASP A 32 -1.43 -12.03 14.51
CA ASP A 32 -0.89 -11.35 13.33
C ASP A 32 -1.68 -10.05 13.07
N LEU A 33 -1.17 -9.19 12.20
CA LEU A 33 -1.90 -8.04 11.65
C LEU A 33 -3.01 -8.45 10.68
N LYS A 34 -2.97 -9.67 10.15
CA LYS A 34 -3.90 -10.18 9.13
C LYS A 34 -4.08 -11.70 9.21
N TYR A 35 -5.18 -12.19 8.67
CA TYR A 35 -5.34 -13.63 8.41
C TYR A 35 -4.40 -14.12 7.28
N PRO A 36 -4.14 -15.45 7.18
CA PRO A 36 -3.43 -16.01 6.05
C PRO A 36 -4.07 -15.62 4.70
N SER A 37 -3.26 -15.13 3.76
CA SER A 37 -3.76 -14.58 2.49
C SER A 37 -4.27 -15.66 1.51
N PHE A 38 -3.84 -16.91 1.66
CA PHE A 38 -4.07 -17.96 0.65
C PHE A 38 -4.72 -19.23 1.22
N SER A 39 -5.04 -19.26 2.50
CA SER A 39 -5.72 -20.38 3.16
C SER A 39 -6.53 -19.90 4.36
N LYS A 40 -7.43 -20.76 4.87
CA LYS A 40 -7.97 -20.57 6.22
C LYS A 40 -6.89 -20.90 7.25
N THR A 41 -6.96 -20.27 8.42
CA THR A 41 -6.14 -20.68 9.55
C THR A 41 -6.71 -21.92 10.22
N ASP A 42 -5.83 -22.80 10.68
CA ASP A 42 -6.18 -23.95 11.51
C ASP A 42 -6.03 -23.66 13.01
N ALA A 43 -5.68 -22.44 13.41
CA ALA A 43 -5.55 -22.05 14.81
C ALA A 43 -6.88 -22.22 15.56
N ASP A 44 -6.83 -22.60 16.84
CA ASP A 44 -8.03 -22.67 17.71
C ASP A 44 -8.56 -21.28 18.02
N GLU A 45 -7.67 -20.32 18.21
CA GLU A 45 -7.95 -18.90 18.35
C GLU A 45 -7.03 -18.12 17.41
N PHE A 46 -7.55 -17.06 16.79
CA PHE A 46 -6.75 -16.17 15.97
C PHE A 46 -7.08 -14.70 16.29
N HIS A 47 -6.06 -13.96 16.68
CA HIS A 47 -6.19 -12.57 17.08
C HIS A 47 -5.55 -11.65 16.04
N ILE A 48 -6.34 -10.73 15.51
CA ILE A 48 -5.83 -9.62 14.69
C ILE A 48 -5.36 -8.55 15.65
N VAL A 49 -4.05 -8.45 15.84
CA VAL A 49 -3.41 -7.56 16.81
C VAL A 49 -2.09 -7.01 16.27
N ASP A 50 -1.73 -5.82 16.72
CA ASP A 50 -0.44 -5.21 16.42
C ASP A 50 0.56 -5.48 17.55
N LEU A 51 1.51 -6.38 17.31
CA LEU A 51 2.51 -6.76 18.31
C LEU A 51 3.51 -5.64 18.64
N ARG A 52 3.48 -4.52 17.92
CA ARG A 52 4.19 -3.29 18.31
C ARG A 52 3.49 -2.56 19.46
N ASN A 53 2.21 -2.87 19.69
CA ASN A 53 1.44 -2.34 20.79
C ASN A 53 1.53 -3.27 22.00
N GLN A 54 2.02 -2.75 23.14
CA GLN A 54 2.18 -3.51 24.37
C GLN A 54 0.86 -4.09 24.91
N ASP A 55 -0.25 -3.36 24.78
CA ASP A 55 -1.56 -3.80 25.26
C ASP A 55 -2.11 -4.96 24.39
N ASP A 56 -1.80 -4.96 23.11
CA ASP A 56 -2.18 -6.06 22.22
C ASP A 56 -1.36 -7.31 22.51
N VAL A 57 -0.06 -7.18 22.77
CA VAL A 57 0.78 -8.30 23.20
C VAL A 57 0.28 -8.89 24.52
N ALA A 58 -0.13 -8.05 25.47
CA ALA A 58 -0.67 -8.48 26.78
C ALA A 58 -1.97 -9.31 26.67
N LYS A 59 -2.74 -9.15 25.57
CA LYS A 59 -3.96 -9.94 25.30
C LYS A 59 -3.65 -11.35 24.84
N VAL A 60 -2.56 -11.56 24.09
CA VAL A 60 -2.25 -12.84 23.44
C VAL A 60 -1.19 -13.64 24.19
N VAL A 61 -0.32 -13.01 24.97
CA VAL A 61 0.62 -13.69 25.86
C VAL A 61 -0.09 -14.02 27.18
N ILE A 62 -0.45 -15.27 27.37
CA ILE A 62 -1.16 -15.77 28.57
C ILE A 62 -0.26 -16.72 29.40
N GLU A 63 -0.53 -16.86 30.70
CA GLU A 63 0.31 -17.63 31.64
C GLU A 63 0.42 -19.13 31.31
N GLU A 64 -0.57 -19.71 30.66
CA GLU A 64 -0.60 -21.15 30.36
C GLU A 64 0.16 -21.54 29.08
N LEU A 65 0.84 -20.60 28.42
CA LEU A 65 1.60 -20.91 27.22
C LEU A 65 2.80 -21.81 27.52
N TRP A 66 2.86 -22.92 26.82
CA TRP A 66 4.01 -23.81 26.86
C TRP A 66 5.19 -23.24 26.06
N CYS A 67 4.91 -22.55 24.92
CA CYS A 67 5.93 -21.96 24.06
C CYS A 67 5.33 -20.83 23.23
N ILE A 68 6.13 -19.79 22.98
CA ILE A 68 5.86 -18.77 21.99
C ILE A 68 6.74 -19.03 20.76
N TYR A 69 6.14 -19.08 19.58
CA TYR A 69 6.82 -19.11 18.30
C TYR A 69 6.80 -17.70 17.72
N GLN A 70 7.94 -17.01 17.85
CA GLN A 70 8.06 -15.62 17.40
C GLN A 70 8.62 -15.57 15.97
N LEU A 71 7.70 -15.40 14.99
CA LEU A 71 8.00 -15.26 13.58
C LEU A 71 7.64 -13.88 13.03
N ALA A 72 6.93 -13.07 13.82
CA ALA A 72 6.50 -11.74 13.39
C ALA A 72 7.71 -10.81 13.21
N ALA A 73 7.81 -10.18 12.05
CA ALA A 73 8.84 -9.20 11.73
C ALA A 73 8.36 -8.33 10.56
N ASP A 74 8.87 -7.12 10.47
CA ASP A 74 8.73 -6.33 9.26
C ASP A 74 9.78 -6.79 8.25
N MET A 75 9.34 -7.51 7.20
CA MET A 75 10.23 -8.16 6.27
C MET A 75 9.62 -8.35 4.88
N GLY A 76 10.49 -8.56 3.89
CA GLY A 76 10.10 -8.82 2.51
C GLY A 76 11.22 -9.49 1.71
N GLY A 77 11.11 -9.49 0.39
CA GLY A 77 12.20 -9.88 -0.52
C GLY A 77 13.31 -8.82 -0.61
N ALA A 78 14.33 -9.07 -1.44
CA ALA A 78 15.48 -8.16 -1.60
C ALA A 78 15.06 -6.73 -1.97
N GLY A 79 14.02 -6.57 -2.76
CA GLY A 79 13.48 -5.24 -3.11
C GLY A 79 12.87 -4.47 -1.94
N PHE A 80 12.63 -5.10 -0.80
CA PHE A 80 12.12 -4.46 0.41
C PHE A 80 13.22 -4.21 1.45
N ILE A 81 14.13 -5.19 1.64
CA ILE A 81 15.12 -5.15 2.73
C ILE A 81 16.50 -4.58 2.32
N SER A 82 16.73 -4.33 1.02
CA SER A 82 18.07 -3.94 0.52
C SER A 82 18.04 -2.64 -0.30
N THR A 83 16.93 -1.87 -0.28
CA THR A 83 16.84 -0.59 -0.99
C THR A 83 17.20 0.61 -0.13
N GLY A 84 17.23 0.47 1.20
CA GLY A 84 17.39 1.57 2.14
C GLY A 84 16.11 2.34 2.48
N ASP A 85 15.05 2.14 1.71
CA ASP A 85 13.80 2.92 1.85
C ASP A 85 13.00 2.57 3.11
N ASN A 86 13.20 1.36 3.67
CA ASN A 86 12.43 0.83 4.80
C ASN A 86 13.28 0.57 6.05
N ASP A 87 14.54 0.95 6.07
CA ASP A 87 15.50 0.58 7.11
C ASP A 87 15.06 0.96 8.52
N ALA A 88 14.61 2.22 8.69
CA ALA A 88 14.15 2.71 9.99
C ALA A 88 12.91 1.94 10.48
N ASP A 89 11.95 1.67 9.61
CA ASP A 89 10.73 0.94 9.93
C ASP A 89 11.04 -0.53 10.26
N ILE A 90 11.91 -1.18 9.51
CA ILE A 90 12.38 -2.55 9.76
C ILE A 90 12.99 -2.66 11.14
N MET A 91 13.95 -1.78 11.45
CA MET A 91 14.64 -1.75 12.74
C MET A 91 13.68 -1.47 13.89
N HIS A 92 12.87 -0.42 13.77
CA HIS A 92 11.95 0.00 14.82
C HIS A 92 10.85 -1.04 15.07
N ASN A 93 10.17 -1.47 14.02
CA ASN A 93 9.01 -2.36 14.14
C ASN A 93 9.41 -3.72 14.70
N SER A 94 10.44 -4.34 14.13
CA SER A 94 10.86 -5.68 14.53
C SER A 94 11.46 -5.71 15.94
N ALA A 95 12.27 -4.71 16.30
CA ALA A 95 12.81 -4.59 17.66
C ALA A 95 11.69 -4.36 18.69
N THR A 96 10.73 -3.50 18.39
CA THR A 96 9.58 -3.22 19.27
C THR A 96 8.73 -4.47 19.51
N ILE A 97 8.44 -5.26 18.49
CA ILE A 97 7.73 -6.55 18.64
C ILE A 97 8.48 -7.46 19.62
N ASN A 98 9.79 -7.66 19.42
CA ASN A 98 10.59 -8.54 20.25
C ASN A 98 10.69 -8.06 21.70
N LEU A 99 10.83 -6.76 21.93
CA LEU A 99 10.86 -6.16 23.27
C LEU A 99 9.52 -6.35 23.99
N ASN A 100 8.40 -6.11 23.33
CA ASN A 100 7.08 -6.25 23.90
C ASN A 100 6.76 -7.70 24.28
N ILE A 101 7.10 -8.66 23.42
CA ILE A 101 6.91 -10.09 23.71
C ILE A 101 7.75 -10.51 24.92
N LEU A 102 9.02 -10.16 24.97
CA LEU A 102 9.89 -10.49 26.08
C LEU A 102 9.44 -9.88 27.40
N ASN A 103 8.95 -8.62 27.38
CA ASN A 103 8.37 -7.98 28.57
C ASN A 103 7.14 -8.74 29.08
N GLU A 104 6.23 -9.14 28.22
CA GLU A 104 5.04 -9.90 28.64
C GLU A 104 5.40 -11.32 29.09
N MET A 105 6.38 -11.96 28.46
CA MET A 105 6.90 -13.25 28.92
C MET A 105 7.40 -13.19 30.39
N VAL A 106 8.11 -12.13 30.77
CA VAL A 106 8.55 -11.93 32.16
C VAL A 106 7.36 -11.77 33.08
N LYS A 107 6.41 -10.89 32.74
CA LYS A 107 5.22 -10.60 33.57
C LYS A 107 4.35 -11.86 33.75
N LYS A 108 4.12 -12.60 32.66
CA LYS A 108 3.24 -13.77 32.61
C LYS A 108 3.94 -15.08 32.95
N LYS A 109 5.23 -15.05 33.25
CA LYS A 109 6.06 -16.23 33.58
C LYS A 109 6.02 -17.32 32.50
N VAL A 110 6.05 -16.89 31.22
CA VAL A 110 6.17 -17.79 30.08
C VAL A 110 7.68 -18.00 29.83
N PHE A 111 8.17 -19.22 29.95
CA PHE A 111 9.61 -19.47 30.00
C PHE A 111 10.20 -20.00 28.70
N LYS A 112 9.40 -20.36 27.69
CA LYS A 112 9.92 -20.94 26.45
C LYS A 112 9.53 -20.13 25.23
N VAL A 113 10.56 -19.84 24.38
CA VAL A 113 10.35 -19.10 23.13
C VAL A 113 11.25 -19.66 22.03
N PHE A 114 10.69 -19.76 20.84
CA PHE A 114 11.42 -19.96 19.60
C PHE A 114 11.43 -18.64 18.82
N TYR A 115 12.60 -18.22 18.38
CA TYR A 115 12.80 -16.99 17.62
C TYR A 115 13.37 -17.29 16.23
N THR A 116 12.75 -16.69 15.20
CA THR A 116 13.27 -16.74 13.83
C THR A 116 14.22 -15.59 13.56
N SER A 117 15.50 -15.90 13.51
CA SER A 117 16.54 -15.05 12.96
C SER A 117 16.70 -15.30 11.46
N SER A 118 17.70 -14.77 10.83
CA SER A 118 17.90 -14.79 9.38
C SER A 118 19.37 -15.00 9.01
N ALA A 119 19.61 -15.55 7.82
CA ALA A 119 20.92 -15.57 7.20
C ALA A 119 21.48 -14.17 6.86
N CYS A 120 20.67 -13.12 6.94
CA CYS A 120 21.13 -11.73 6.77
C CYS A 120 21.99 -11.23 7.95
N VAL A 121 22.13 -12.01 9.03
CA VAL A 121 23.05 -11.69 10.14
C VAL A 121 24.53 -11.87 9.77
N TYR A 122 24.82 -12.62 8.71
CA TYR A 122 26.19 -12.90 8.31
C TYR A 122 26.85 -11.68 7.65
N PRO A 123 28.13 -11.43 7.95
CA PRO A 123 28.88 -10.34 7.34
C PRO A 123 28.92 -10.43 5.82
N GLU A 124 28.89 -9.28 5.15
CA GLU A 124 28.96 -9.20 3.69
C GLU A 124 30.27 -9.84 3.18
N TYR A 125 31.40 -9.63 3.86
CA TYR A 125 32.68 -10.18 3.45
C TYR A 125 32.76 -11.71 3.43
N ASN A 126 31.85 -12.40 4.15
CA ASN A 126 31.71 -13.87 4.11
C ASN A 126 30.96 -14.34 2.84
N GLN A 127 30.41 -13.45 2.06
CA GLN A 127 29.43 -13.72 1.02
C GLN A 127 29.83 -13.16 -0.35
N LEU A 128 31.11 -12.80 -0.52
CA LEU A 128 31.67 -12.23 -1.75
C LEU A 128 31.94 -13.28 -2.82
N ASP A 129 32.25 -14.53 -2.42
CA ASP A 129 32.47 -15.64 -3.33
C ASP A 129 31.14 -16.39 -3.59
N PRO A 130 30.62 -16.40 -4.82
CA PRO A 130 29.38 -17.11 -5.14
C PRO A 130 29.52 -18.64 -5.02
N ASN A 131 30.75 -19.20 -5.02
CA ASN A 131 30.97 -20.63 -4.99
C ASN A 131 31.35 -21.16 -3.57
N ASN A 132 31.80 -20.29 -2.70
CA ASN A 132 32.25 -20.69 -1.37
C ASN A 132 31.94 -19.63 -0.30
N PRO A 133 30.64 -19.34 -0.03
CA PRO A 133 30.29 -18.47 1.08
C PRO A 133 30.58 -19.12 2.42
N LEU A 134 30.99 -18.31 3.42
CA LEU A 134 31.39 -18.75 4.75
C LEU A 134 30.33 -18.36 5.79
N CYS A 135 29.19 -19.06 5.78
CA CYS A 135 28.06 -18.77 6.68
C CYS A 135 27.86 -19.84 7.77
N SER A 136 28.96 -20.20 8.49
CA SER A 136 28.85 -21.00 9.72
C SER A 136 28.35 -20.13 10.89
N GLU A 137 27.76 -20.72 11.93
CA GLU A 137 27.10 -19.96 13.00
C GLU A 137 28.06 -18.99 13.72
N GLU A 138 29.32 -19.41 13.97
CA GLU A 138 30.36 -18.57 14.58
C GLU A 138 30.81 -17.42 13.69
N SER A 139 30.72 -17.56 12.37
CA SER A 139 31.16 -16.56 11.39
C SER A 139 30.31 -15.28 11.34
N ALA A 140 29.23 -15.22 12.11
CA ALA A 140 28.48 -13.98 12.28
C ALA A 140 29.27 -12.90 13.04
N TYR A 141 30.41 -13.23 13.61
CA TYR A 141 31.30 -12.28 14.30
C TYR A 141 32.73 -12.37 13.76
N PRO A 142 33.42 -11.20 13.59
CA PRO A 142 32.95 -9.83 13.87
C PRO A 142 31.76 -9.46 12.98
N ALA A 143 30.77 -8.73 13.58
CA ALA A 143 29.52 -8.45 12.92
C ALA A 143 29.64 -7.34 11.87
N GLU A 144 29.15 -7.62 10.66
CA GLU A 144 29.01 -6.67 9.55
C GLU A 144 27.89 -7.13 8.60
N PRO A 145 26.64 -7.24 9.10
CA PRO A 145 25.50 -7.59 8.27
C PRO A 145 25.32 -6.67 7.05
N ASP A 146 24.79 -7.22 5.95
CA ASP A 146 24.63 -6.56 4.67
C ASP A 146 23.43 -5.58 4.60
N SER A 147 22.66 -5.49 5.67
CA SER A 147 21.44 -4.67 5.71
C SER A 147 21.00 -4.38 7.14
N GLU A 148 20.20 -3.34 7.34
CA GLU A 148 19.60 -3.01 8.64
C GLU A 148 18.69 -4.13 9.15
N TYR A 149 18.04 -4.86 8.25
CA TYR A 149 17.33 -6.09 8.61
C TYR A 149 18.24 -7.13 9.26
N GLY A 150 19.44 -7.32 8.74
CA GLY A 150 20.46 -8.21 9.33
C GLY A 150 20.92 -7.74 10.71
N TRP A 151 21.16 -6.45 10.86
CA TRP A 151 21.51 -5.84 12.14
C TRP A 151 20.42 -6.00 13.20
N GLU A 152 19.14 -5.78 12.83
CA GLU A 152 18.02 -6.01 13.75
C GLU A 152 17.95 -7.46 14.19
N LYS A 153 18.08 -8.39 13.26
CA LYS A 153 18.04 -9.82 13.57
C LYS A 153 19.17 -10.23 14.52
N LEU A 154 20.38 -9.76 14.29
CA LEU A 154 21.52 -10.03 15.15
C LEU A 154 21.38 -9.37 16.54
N PHE A 155 20.86 -8.14 16.60
CA PHE A 155 20.51 -7.47 17.86
C PHE A 155 19.49 -8.31 18.64
N SER A 156 18.44 -8.78 17.99
CA SER A 156 17.39 -9.57 18.61
C SER A 156 17.89 -10.94 19.09
N GLU A 157 18.80 -11.63 18.37
CA GLU A 157 19.46 -12.83 18.89
C GLU A 157 20.11 -12.54 20.25
N ARG A 158 20.90 -11.47 20.34
CA ARG A 158 21.57 -11.07 21.59
C ARG A 158 20.58 -10.72 22.68
N LEU A 159 19.48 -10.06 22.32
CA LEU A 159 18.41 -9.70 23.25
C LEU A 159 17.77 -10.95 23.86
N TYR A 160 17.35 -11.93 23.05
CA TYR A 160 16.78 -13.20 23.53
C TYR A 160 17.77 -13.98 24.40
N LEU A 161 19.04 -14.05 24.00
CA LEU A 161 20.08 -14.72 24.78
C LEU A 161 20.38 -14.02 26.13
N SER A 162 20.21 -12.69 26.20
CA SER A 162 20.33 -11.94 27.46
C SER A 162 19.18 -12.26 28.41
N TYR A 163 17.96 -12.33 27.89
CA TYR A 163 16.80 -12.75 28.68
C TYR A 163 16.93 -14.22 29.16
N ALA A 164 17.47 -15.10 28.31
CA ALA A 164 17.78 -16.47 28.75
C ALA A 164 18.70 -16.51 29.97
N ARG A 165 19.76 -15.69 29.99
CA ARG A 165 20.69 -15.62 31.14
C ARG A 165 20.07 -15.01 32.39
N ASN A 166 19.27 -13.93 32.22
CA ASN A 166 18.80 -13.16 33.37
C ASN A 166 17.48 -13.67 33.95
N TYR A 167 16.61 -14.25 33.09
CA TYR A 167 15.26 -14.73 33.45
C TYR A 167 15.08 -16.22 33.29
N HIS A 168 16.18 -16.96 33.00
CA HIS A 168 16.21 -18.42 32.82
C HIS A 168 15.23 -18.91 31.74
N PHE A 169 15.03 -18.12 30.67
CA PHE A 169 14.20 -18.53 29.56
C PHE A 169 14.85 -19.66 28.75
N ILE A 170 14.02 -20.59 28.31
CA ILE A 170 14.36 -21.62 27.33
C ILE A 170 14.23 -20.99 25.93
N VAL A 171 15.30 -20.38 25.47
CA VAL A 171 15.34 -19.75 24.14
C VAL A 171 15.82 -20.77 23.11
N ARG A 172 15.21 -20.74 21.93
CA ARG A 172 15.61 -21.51 20.75
C ARG A 172 15.67 -20.54 19.57
N ILE A 173 16.79 -20.49 18.87
CA ILE A 173 17.02 -19.54 17.78
C ILE A 173 17.38 -20.29 16.51
N ALA A 174 16.69 -20.01 15.41
CA ALA A 174 17.03 -20.50 14.07
C ALA A 174 17.34 -19.33 13.13
N ARG A 175 18.47 -19.39 12.42
CA ARG A 175 18.82 -18.53 11.29
C ARG A 175 18.26 -19.14 10.02
N LEU A 176 17.15 -18.60 9.51
CA LEU A 176 16.47 -19.12 8.34
C LEU A 176 17.18 -18.71 7.04
N HIS A 177 17.42 -19.66 6.14
CA HIS A 177 18.02 -19.45 4.83
C HIS A 177 17.00 -19.68 3.72
N ASN A 178 16.51 -18.58 3.09
CA ASN A 178 15.68 -18.54 1.87
C ASN A 178 14.60 -19.64 1.80
N VAL A 179 13.68 -19.64 2.74
CA VAL A 179 12.54 -20.55 2.74
C VAL A 179 11.58 -20.18 1.59
N PHE A 180 11.09 -21.19 0.85
CA PHE A 180 10.12 -21.03 -0.22
C PHE A 180 9.07 -22.14 -0.22
N GLY A 181 7.94 -21.92 -0.86
CA GLY A 181 6.85 -22.91 -0.94
C GLY A 181 5.51 -22.29 -1.31
N PRO A 182 4.45 -23.12 -1.41
CA PRO A 182 3.06 -22.67 -1.53
C PRO A 182 2.64 -21.77 -0.37
N LEU A 183 1.58 -20.98 -0.55
CA LEU A 183 1.01 -20.03 0.42
C LEU A 183 1.92 -18.85 0.78
N GLY A 184 3.06 -18.69 0.10
CA GLY A 184 3.92 -17.52 0.22
C GLY A 184 3.55 -16.42 -0.79
N SER A 185 4.01 -15.20 -0.53
CA SER A 185 3.94 -14.08 -1.49
C SER A 185 4.53 -14.46 -2.84
N TRP A 186 3.81 -14.18 -3.93
CA TRP A 186 4.23 -14.54 -5.29
C TRP A 186 4.00 -13.44 -6.34
N CYS A 187 3.29 -12.33 -6.02
CA CYS A 187 2.95 -11.26 -6.97
C CYS A 187 2.76 -9.87 -6.35
N ASP A 188 3.16 -9.65 -5.09
CA ASP A 188 2.90 -8.40 -4.34
C ASP A 188 4.15 -7.50 -4.16
N GLY A 189 5.26 -7.81 -4.83
CA GLY A 189 6.53 -7.09 -4.71
C GLY A 189 7.38 -7.51 -3.51
N ARG A 190 6.87 -8.37 -2.61
CA ARG A 190 7.60 -8.94 -1.46
C ARG A 190 8.04 -10.40 -1.70
N GLU A 191 7.77 -10.92 -2.89
CA GLU A 191 8.07 -12.29 -3.25
C GLU A 191 9.57 -12.58 -3.32
N LYS A 192 9.95 -13.77 -2.87
CA LYS A 192 11.32 -14.28 -3.01
C LYS A 192 11.56 -14.89 -4.40
N ALA A 193 12.84 -15.00 -4.78
CA ALA A 193 13.25 -15.42 -6.12
C ALA A 193 12.54 -16.69 -6.66
N PRO A 194 12.37 -17.81 -5.92
CA PRO A 194 11.67 -18.98 -6.46
C PRO A 194 10.22 -18.68 -6.85
N ALA A 195 9.47 -17.95 -6.03
CA ALA A 195 8.09 -17.60 -6.32
C ALA A 195 7.99 -16.59 -7.48
N ALA A 196 8.82 -15.53 -7.47
CA ALA A 196 8.89 -14.55 -8.55
C ALA A 196 9.22 -15.19 -9.90
N LEU A 197 10.19 -16.09 -9.94
CA LEU A 197 10.61 -16.78 -11.16
C LEU A 197 9.56 -17.78 -11.65
N CYS A 198 8.92 -18.53 -10.73
CA CYS A 198 7.77 -19.37 -11.08
C CYS A 198 6.67 -18.53 -11.76
N ARG A 199 6.31 -17.37 -11.19
CA ARG A 199 5.33 -16.45 -11.78
C ARG A 199 5.78 -15.96 -13.15
N LYS A 200 7.00 -15.42 -13.26
CA LYS A 200 7.55 -14.90 -14.52
C LYS A 200 7.55 -15.98 -15.62
N ILE A 201 7.92 -17.22 -15.30
CA ILE A 201 7.92 -18.33 -16.26
C ILE A 201 6.49 -18.73 -16.67
N ILE A 202 5.54 -18.76 -15.71
CA ILE A 202 4.13 -18.99 -16.05
C ILE A 202 3.63 -17.93 -17.04
N GLU A 203 3.99 -16.67 -16.82
CA GLU A 203 3.56 -15.51 -17.62
C GLU A 203 4.30 -15.37 -18.96
N SER A 204 5.51 -15.88 -19.04
CA SER A 204 6.38 -15.67 -20.19
C SER A 204 5.89 -16.38 -21.46
N THR A 205 6.05 -15.71 -22.58
CA THR A 205 5.89 -16.25 -23.95
C THR A 205 7.20 -16.78 -24.55
N GLY A 206 8.32 -16.75 -23.79
CA GLY A 206 9.61 -17.26 -24.23
C GLY A 206 10.84 -16.54 -23.68
N GLU A 207 10.68 -15.40 -23.00
CA GLU A 207 11.77 -14.65 -22.39
C GLU A 207 11.44 -14.31 -20.93
N VAL A 208 12.45 -14.38 -20.05
CA VAL A 208 12.33 -14.01 -18.62
C VAL A 208 13.43 -13.05 -18.22
N GLU A 209 13.05 -11.92 -17.62
CA GLU A 209 13.97 -10.92 -17.08
C GLU A 209 14.55 -11.33 -15.73
N VAL A 210 15.88 -11.26 -15.62
CA VAL A 210 16.67 -11.53 -14.42
C VAL A 210 17.48 -10.30 -14.05
N TRP A 211 17.45 -9.90 -12.78
CA TRP A 211 18.25 -8.78 -12.28
C TRP A 211 19.75 -9.13 -12.21
N GLY A 212 20.58 -8.24 -12.74
CA GLY A 212 22.03 -8.43 -12.84
C GLY A 212 22.42 -9.56 -13.79
N PRO A 213 23.64 -10.06 -13.69
CA PRO A 213 24.15 -11.13 -14.57
C PRO A 213 23.57 -12.51 -14.25
N GLY A 214 22.87 -12.68 -13.13
CA GLY A 214 22.21 -13.92 -12.72
C GLY A 214 23.18 -15.00 -12.21
N ASN A 215 24.45 -14.66 -11.97
CA ASN A 215 25.49 -15.58 -11.48
C ASN A 215 25.60 -15.62 -9.94
N GLN A 216 24.89 -14.76 -9.24
CA GLN A 216 24.78 -14.83 -7.78
C GLN A 216 24.11 -16.12 -7.34
N THR A 217 24.67 -16.77 -6.32
CA THR A 217 24.20 -18.07 -5.83
C THR A 217 23.42 -17.96 -4.54
N ARG A 218 22.40 -18.77 -4.40
CA ARG A 218 21.61 -18.93 -3.16
C ARG A 218 21.30 -20.40 -2.93
N SER A 219 21.13 -20.75 -1.67
CA SER A 219 20.45 -21.99 -1.31
C SER A 219 18.99 -21.69 -0.99
N PHE A 220 18.10 -22.62 -1.31
CA PHE A 220 16.66 -22.52 -1.09
C PHE A 220 16.15 -23.76 -0.36
N MET A 221 15.48 -23.55 0.77
CA MET A 221 14.90 -24.63 1.58
C MET A 221 13.38 -24.67 1.40
N TYR A 222 12.85 -25.85 1.11
CA TYR A 222 11.40 -26.02 0.97
C TYR A 222 10.71 -25.91 2.33
N ILE A 223 9.49 -25.40 2.34
CA ILE A 223 8.74 -25.05 3.56
C ILE A 223 8.56 -26.24 4.50
N ASP A 224 8.30 -27.45 4.00
CA ASP A 224 8.07 -28.62 4.84
C ASP A 224 9.33 -28.95 5.67
N GLU A 225 10.52 -28.84 5.09
CA GLU A 225 11.78 -29.02 5.80
C GLU A 225 12.01 -27.92 6.85
N CYS A 226 11.61 -26.67 6.54
CA CYS A 226 11.64 -25.58 7.50
C CYS A 226 10.79 -25.89 8.73
N ILE A 227 9.56 -26.36 8.53
CA ILE A 227 8.64 -26.69 9.60
C ILE A 227 9.16 -27.89 10.43
N GLU A 228 9.69 -28.93 9.77
CA GLU A 228 10.32 -30.06 10.45
C GLU A 228 11.51 -29.59 11.33
N GLY A 229 12.38 -28.75 10.76
CA GLY A 229 13.53 -28.17 11.46
C GLY A 229 13.13 -27.32 12.68
N ILE A 230 12.08 -26.50 12.56
CA ILE A 230 11.52 -25.73 13.67
C ILE A 230 11.09 -26.67 14.81
N HIS A 231 10.36 -27.75 14.51
CA HIS A 231 9.95 -28.71 15.54
C HIS A 231 11.15 -29.38 16.22
N LYS A 232 12.16 -29.78 15.45
CA LYS A 232 13.38 -30.39 16.02
C LYS A 232 14.15 -29.43 16.92
N ILE A 233 14.32 -28.19 16.49
CA ILE A 233 15.00 -27.12 17.26
C ILE A 233 14.23 -26.84 18.56
N VAL A 234 12.92 -26.66 18.50
CA VAL A 234 12.09 -26.37 19.68
C VAL A 234 12.08 -27.52 20.69
N ASN A 235 12.12 -28.77 20.23
CA ASN A 235 12.14 -29.94 21.09
C ASN A 235 13.56 -30.37 21.49
N GLY A 236 14.59 -29.84 20.84
CA GLY A 236 16.01 -30.07 21.19
C GLY A 236 16.45 -29.31 22.44
N GLU A 237 17.70 -29.54 22.86
CA GLU A 237 18.26 -28.88 24.04
C GLU A 237 19.14 -27.67 23.71
N THR A 238 19.61 -27.55 22.46
CA THR A 238 20.53 -26.50 22.02
C THR A 238 19.83 -25.17 21.93
N GLN A 239 20.36 -24.16 22.58
CA GLN A 239 19.84 -22.81 22.59
C GLN A 239 19.89 -22.16 21.20
N GLY A 240 20.95 -22.43 20.46
CA GLY A 240 21.25 -21.79 19.17
C GLY A 240 22.10 -20.54 19.33
N PRO A 241 22.22 -19.72 18.29
CA PRO A 241 21.54 -19.86 17.00
C PRO A 241 21.99 -21.07 16.19
N LEU A 242 21.06 -21.67 15.46
CA LEU A 242 21.33 -22.75 14.51
C LEU A 242 20.93 -22.31 13.10
N ASN A 243 21.78 -22.61 12.13
CA ASN A 243 21.41 -22.48 10.72
C ASN A 243 20.29 -23.44 10.38
N LEU A 244 19.28 -22.96 9.68
CA LEU A 244 18.18 -23.76 9.17
C LEU A 244 17.95 -23.42 7.70
N GLY A 245 18.56 -24.20 6.81
CA GLY A 245 18.56 -23.99 5.38
C GLY A 245 19.19 -25.13 4.60
N SER A 246 19.07 -25.11 3.27
CA SER A 246 19.73 -26.06 2.38
C SER A 246 21.20 -25.68 2.19
N GLU A 247 22.10 -26.68 2.05
CA GLU A 247 23.48 -26.45 1.65
C GLU A 247 23.65 -26.30 0.13
N ARG A 248 22.71 -26.83 -0.64
CA ARG A 248 22.78 -26.80 -2.11
C ARG A 248 22.62 -25.38 -2.63
N MET A 249 23.66 -24.89 -3.27
CA MET A 249 23.66 -23.62 -3.98
C MET A 249 23.23 -23.77 -5.43
N ILE A 250 22.49 -22.78 -5.92
CA ILE A 250 22.13 -22.63 -7.32
C ILE A 250 22.24 -21.15 -7.72
N ASN A 251 22.80 -20.85 -8.88
CA ASN A 251 22.77 -19.48 -9.40
C ASN A 251 21.36 -19.16 -9.96
N ILE A 252 21.06 -17.88 -10.09
CA ILE A 252 19.70 -17.45 -10.48
C ILE A 252 19.38 -17.87 -11.92
N ASN A 253 20.34 -17.86 -12.83
CA ASN A 253 20.11 -18.32 -14.21
C ASN A 253 19.79 -19.82 -14.25
N ASP A 254 20.52 -20.65 -13.52
CA ASP A 254 20.24 -22.09 -13.43
C ASP A 254 18.89 -22.36 -12.75
N LEU A 255 18.51 -21.54 -11.76
CA LEU A 255 17.19 -21.63 -11.15
C LEU A 255 16.07 -21.33 -12.16
N VAL A 256 16.24 -20.32 -13.04
CA VAL A 256 15.29 -20.05 -14.14
C VAL A 256 15.20 -21.27 -15.05
N MET A 257 16.32 -21.83 -15.46
CA MET A 257 16.33 -23.00 -16.36
C MET A 257 15.72 -24.24 -15.71
N LEU A 258 15.95 -24.44 -14.41
CA LEU A 258 15.33 -25.54 -13.66
C LEU A 258 13.80 -25.39 -13.60
N ILE A 259 13.30 -24.20 -13.30
CA ILE A 259 11.85 -23.94 -13.28
C ILE A 259 11.26 -24.03 -14.71
N ALA A 260 11.97 -23.56 -15.73
CA ALA A 260 11.56 -23.70 -17.13
C ALA A 260 11.43 -25.18 -17.54
N LYS A 261 12.35 -26.02 -17.10
CA LYS A 261 12.28 -27.48 -17.30
C LYS A 261 11.04 -28.08 -16.61
N ILE A 262 10.78 -27.72 -15.35
CA ILE A 262 9.55 -28.12 -14.60
C ILE A 262 8.30 -27.66 -15.35
N ALA A 263 8.31 -26.45 -15.91
CA ALA A 263 7.21 -25.88 -16.65
C ALA A 263 6.99 -26.52 -18.04
N GLY A 264 7.98 -27.24 -18.58
CA GLY A 264 8.00 -27.72 -19.95
C GLY A 264 8.05 -26.58 -20.97
N LYS A 265 8.72 -25.47 -20.65
CA LYS A 265 8.83 -24.27 -21.51
C LYS A 265 10.28 -24.04 -21.96
N ASN A 266 10.44 -23.59 -23.21
CA ASN A 266 11.70 -23.03 -23.69
C ASN A 266 11.75 -21.55 -23.33
N ILE A 267 12.72 -21.17 -22.52
CA ILE A 267 12.88 -19.81 -22.01
C ILE A 267 14.28 -19.30 -22.34
N SER A 268 14.36 -18.07 -22.84
CA SER A 268 15.59 -17.28 -22.89
C SER A 268 15.64 -16.33 -21.69
N ILE A 269 16.85 -16.04 -21.24
CA ILE A 269 17.09 -15.13 -20.12
C ILE A 269 17.53 -13.78 -20.67
N LYS A 270 16.89 -12.71 -20.21
CA LYS A 270 17.29 -11.33 -20.45
C LYS A 270 17.76 -10.69 -19.16
N ASN A 271 19.05 -10.40 -19.08
CA ASN A 271 19.61 -9.73 -17.92
C ASN A 271 19.30 -8.22 -17.98
N ILE A 272 18.78 -7.69 -16.88
CA ILE A 272 18.42 -6.28 -16.71
C ILE A 272 19.06 -5.70 -15.44
N ALA A 273 19.24 -4.38 -15.37
CA ALA A 273 19.71 -3.72 -14.16
C ALA A 273 18.72 -3.93 -13.01
N GLY A 274 19.25 -4.12 -11.78
CA GLY A 274 18.43 -4.31 -10.58
C GLY A 274 19.27 -4.73 -9.37
N PRO A 275 18.69 -4.72 -8.17
CA PRO A 275 19.39 -5.09 -6.95
C PRO A 275 19.80 -6.57 -6.95
N GLN A 276 21.06 -6.84 -6.66
CA GLN A 276 21.63 -8.20 -6.68
C GLN A 276 21.82 -8.80 -5.28
N GLY A 277 22.03 -7.96 -4.26
CA GLY A 277 22.43 -8.37 -2.92
C GLY A 277 23.83 -9.04 -2.93
N VAL A 278 24.12 -9.87 -1.92
CA VAL A 278 25.41 -10.58 -1.80
C VAL A 278 25.62 -11.58 -2.92
N MET A 279 26.90 -11.92 -3.21
CA MET A 279 27.23 -12.81 -4.33
C MET A 279 26.94 -14.28 -4.04
N GLY A 280 27.16 -14.76 -2.81
CA GLY A 280 26.90 -16.13 -2.42
C GLY A 280 26.30 -16.24 -1.02
N ARG A 281 25.29 -17.09 -0.83
CA ARG A 281 24.73 -17.39 0.49
C ARG A 281 24.18 -18.81 0.55
N ASN A 282 24.69 -19.61 1.48
CA ASN A 282 24.19 -20.95 1.78
C ASN A 282 24.02 -21.16 3.27
N SER A 283 23.39 -22.26 3.66
CA SER A 283 23.42 -22.76 5.04
C SER A 283 24.61 -23.69 5.22
N HIS A 284 25.34 -23.52 6.30
CA HIS A 284 26.36 -24.50 6.74
C HIS A 284 25.75 -25.35 7.85
N ASN A 285 25.53 -26.63 7.58
CA ASN A 285 24.65 -27.47 8.42
C ASN A 285 25.39 -28.43 9.37
N ASP A 286 26.72 -28.36 9.47
CA ASP A 286 27.47 -29.26 10.34
C ASP A 286 27.02 -29.15 11.80
N TYR A 287 26.76 -27.93 12.28
CA TYR A 287 26.36 -27.70 13.65
C TYR A 287 24.97 -28.27 13.95
N ILE A 288 23.96 -27.94 13.13
CA ILE A 288 22.60 -28.48 13.31
C ILE A 288 22.57 -30.01 13.21
N LYS A 289 23.33 -30.57 12.28
CA LYS A 289 23.50 -32.03 12.12
C LYS A 289 24.16 -32.66 13.34
N GLY A 290 25.18 -32.03 13.90
CA GLY A 290 25.89 -32.51 15.10
C GLY A 290 24.99 -32.53 16.34
N VAL A 291 24.19 -31.48 16.56
CA VAL A 291 23.39 -31.35 17.79
C VAL A 291 21.98 -31.97 17.70
N LEU A 292 21.40 -32.12 16.50
CA LEU A 292 20.05 -32.68 16.32
C LEU A 292 20.05 -34.05 15.62
N GLY A 293 21.21 -34.52 15.13
CA GLY A 293 21.29 -35.73 14.30
C GLY A 293 20.48 -35.60 12.99
N TRP A 294 20.19 -34.36 12.54
CA TRP A 294 19.35 -34.06 11.43
C TRP A 294 19.80 -32.75 10.73
N ALA A 295 19.60 -32.67 9.44
CA ALA A 295 19.69 -31.47 8.65
C ALA A 295 18.69 -31.54 7.52
N PRO A 296 18.27 -30.40 6.91
CA PRO A 296 17.40 -30.41 5.73
C PRO A 296 18.00 -31.27 4.62
N ALA A 297 17.17 -32.06 3.96
CA ALA A 297 17.50 -32.78 2.74
C ALA A 297 17.47 -31.83 1.53
N ASP A 298 18.00 -32.29 0.38
CA ASP A 298 17.88 -31.52 -0.85
C ASP A 298 16.57 -31.83 -1.58
N THR A 299 15.57 -30.99 -1.33
CA THR A 299 14.23 -31.15 -1.92
C THR A 299 13.89 -30.00 -2.91
N LEU A 300 14.90 -29.35 -3.51
CA LEU A 300 14.73 -28.16 -4.32
C LEU A 300 13.76 -28.39 -5.49
N GLU A 301 13.98 -29.44 -6.31
CA GLU A 301 13.12 -29.78 -7.45
C GLU A 301 11.69 -30.06 -7.01
N TYR A 302 11.52 -30.89 -5.99
CA TYR A 302 10.21 -31.20 -5.43
C TYR A 302 9.48 -29.95 -4.95
N GLY A 303 10.17 -29.10 -4.19
CA GLY A 303 9.62 -27.85 -3.67
C GLY A 303 9.24 -26.87 -4.79
N LEU A 304 10.07 -26.77 -5.85
CA LEU A 304 9.78 -25.95 -7.03
C LEU A 304 8.58 -26.48 -7.83
N GLU A 305 8.45 -27.79 -8.01
CA GLU A 305 7.28 -28.41 -8.65
C GLU A 305 5.98 -28.05 -7.89
N LYS A 306 5.98 -28.19 -6.56
CA LYS A 306 4.83 -27.86 -5.72
C LYS A 306 4.52 -26.36 -5.78
N THR A 307 5.54 -25.51 -5.67
CA THR A 307 5.38 -24.05 -5.69
C THR A 307 4.88 -23.58 -7.06
N TYR A 308 5.47 -24.10 -8.15
CA TYR A 308 5.04 -23.80 -9.50
C TYR A 308 3.60 -24.24 -9.77
N ALA A 309 3.25 -25.47 -9.38
CA ALA A 309 1.89 -26.00 -9.53
C ALA A 309 0.88 -25.17 -8.75
N TRP A 310 1.23 -24.77 -7.51
CA TRP A 310 0.39 -23.92 -6.69
C TRP A 310 0.21 -22.53 -7.31
N ILE A 311 1.28 -21.82 -7.70
CA ILE A 311 1.19 -20.50 -8.35
C ILE A 311 0.39 -20.60 -9.66
N LYS A 312 0.62 -21.68 -10.44
CA LYS A 312 -0.15 -21.95 -11.67
C LYS A 312 -1.63 -22.17 -11.38
N SER A 313 -1.97 -22.81 -10.26
CA SER A 313 -3.37 -22.97 -9.83
C SER A 313 -3.97 -21.65 -9.39
N GLN A 314 -3.22 -20.82 -8.62
CA GLN A 314 -3.67 -19.47 -8.28
C GLN A 314 -3.95 -18.65 -9.54
N LYS A 315 -3.05 -18.70 -10.55
CA LYS A 315 -3.29 -18.06 -11.84
C LYS A 315 -4.45 -18.67 -12.63
N LYS A 316 -4.67 -19.97 -12.58
CA LYS A 316 -5.84 -20.59 -13.19
C LYS A 316 -7.14 -20.16 -12.54
N ILE A 317 -7.13 -19.97 -11.23
CA ILE A 317 -8.26 -19.39 -10.49
C ILE A 317 -8.51 -17.96 -10.98
N PHE A 318 -7.46 -17.20 -11.31
CA PHE A 318 -7.54 -15.83 -11.85
C PHE A 318 -7.71 -15.76 -13.38
N SER A 319 -7.43 -16.84 -14.15
CA SER A 319 -7.40 -16.84 -15.63
C SER A 319 -8.49 -17.67 -16.29
N LYS A 320 -9.30 -18.41 -15.55
CA LYS A 320 -10.49 -19.03 -16.13
C LYS A 320 -11.52 -17.94 -16.40
N THR A 321 -12.00 -17.93 -17.63
CA THR A 321 -13.07 -17.07 -18.15
C THR A 321 -14.31 -17.09 -17.24
N GLY A 322 -14.25 -16.34 -16.14
CA GLY A 322 -15.41 -16.00 -15.38
C GLY A 322 -16.22 -14.96 -16.17
N LYS A 323 -17.52 -15.10 -16.24
CA LYS A 323 -18.36 -14.04 -16.77
C LYS A 323 -18.25 -12.85 -15.81
N VAL A 324 -17.78 -11.70 -16.31
CA VAL A 324 -17.77 -10.45 -15.56
C VAL A 324 -19.17 -9.86 -15.68
N TYR A 325 -19.87 -9.74 -14.57
CA TYR A 325 -21.15 -9.06 -14.51
C TYR A 325 -20.92 -7.65 -13.97
N ASP A 326 -21.22 -6.66 -14.80
CA ASP A 326 -21.21 -5.24 -14.41
C ASP A 326 -22.50 -4.94 -13.63
N LEU A 327 -22.36 -4.79 -12.33
CA LEU A 327 -23.44 -4.36 -11.44
C LEU A 327 -23.50 -2.82 -11.45
N LYS A 328 -23.92 -2.22 -12.57
CA LYS A 328 -24.20 -0.78 -12.59
C LYS A 328 -25.44 -0.50 -11.78
N VAL A 329 -25.26 0.14 -10.64
CA VAL A 329 -26.36 0.78 -9.91
C VAL A 329 -26.69 2.09 -10.62
N ASN A 330 -27.44 1.98 -11.71
CA ASN A 330 -28.10 3.13 -12.31
C ASN A 330 -29.59 3.05 -11.94
N LYS A 331 -30.18 4.14 -11.43
CA LYS A 331 -31.60 4.21 -11.03
C LYS A 331 -32.61 3.72 -12.07
N ASN A 332 -32.20 3.55 -13.32
CA ASN A 332 -33.06 3.18 -14.44
C ASN A 332 -32.74 1.85 -15.11
N ILE A 333 -31.69 1.13 -14.71
CA ILE A 333 -31.38 -0.18 -15.28
C ILE A 333 -30.80 -1.05 -14.15
N VAL A 334 -31.66 -1.54 -13.29
CA VAL A 334 -31.43 -2.82 -12.66
C VAL A 334 -31.76 -3.84 -13.74
N ALA A 335 -30.78 -4.24 -14.54
CA ALA A 335 -30.91 -5.52 -15.22
C ALA A 335 -31.07 -6.53 -14.08
N PRO A 336 -32.17 -7.29 -14.02
CA PRO A 336 -32.42 -8.12 -12.89
C PRO A 336 -31.29 -9.12 -12.81
N LEU A 337 -30.51 -9.14 -11.71
CA LEU A 337 -29.63 -10.24 -11.30
C LEU A 337 -30.36 -11.61 -11.31
N SER A 338 -31.70 -11.59 -11.46
CA SER A 338 -32.55 -12.76 -11.60
C SER A 338 -32.18 -13.70 -12.75
N GLU A 339 -31.44 -13.25 -13.75
CA GLU A 339 -30.98 -14.07 -14.89
C GLU A 339 -29.51 -14.50 -14.77
N CYS A 340 -28.77 -14.07 -13.73
CA CYS A 340 -27.41 -14.55 -13.48
C CYS A 340 -27.45 -15.97 -12.96
N GLU A 341 -27.07 -16.93 -13.78
CA GLU A 341 -26.75 -18.27 -13.33
C GLU A 341 -25.51 -18.19 -12.40
N CYS A 342 -25.63 -18.76 -11.18
CA CYS A 342 -24.51 -18.91 -10.27
C CYS A 342 -23.55 -20.00 -10.82
N ALA A 343 -22.76 -19.63 -11.81
CA ALA A 343 -21.83 -20.54 -12.47
C ALA A 343 -20.46 -20.53 -11.75
N PRO A 344 -19.70 -21.63 -11.79
CA PRO A 344 -18.31 -21.63 -11.32
C PRO A 344 -17.51 -20.49 -11.97
N ASP A 345 -16.51 -19.96 -11.24
CA ASP A 345 -15.64 -18.86 -11.67
C ASP A 345 -16.37 -17.51 -11.90
N THR A 346 -17.54 -17.31 -11.32
CA THR A 346 -18.29 -16.05 -11.43
C THR A 346 -17.57 -14.93 -10.67
N ILE A 347 -17.38 -13.80 -11.32
CA ILE A 347 -16.89 -12.56 -10.72
C ILE A 347 -18.07 -11.59 -10.61
N TYR A 348 -18.41 -11.22 -9.39
CA TYR A 348 -19.37 -10.18 -9.11
C TYR A 348 -18.63 -8.84 -9.08
N TYR A 349 -18.95 -7.93 -10.00
CA TYR A 349 -18.31 -6.63 -10.09
C TYR A 349 -19.29 -5.55 -9.73
N PHE A 350 -18.97 -4.76 -8.72
CA PHE A 350 -19.75 -3.63 -8.26
C PHE A 350 -18.93 -2.34 -8.44
N HIS A 351 -19.43 -1.46 -9.32
CA HIS A 351 -18.84 -0.15 -9.54
C HIS A 351 -19.69 0.92 -8.82
N TYR A 352 -19.07 1.58 -7.85
CA TYR A 352 -19.73 2.67 -7.13
C TYR A 352 -19.59 3.95 -7.93
N TYR A 353 -20.66 4.37 -8.60
CA TYR A 353 -20.73 5.64 -9.30
C TYR A 353 -21.61 6.65 -8.54
N TYR A 354 -21.41 7.91 -8.76
CA TYR A 354 -21.83 9.16 -8.11
C TYR A 354 -23.27 9.29 -7.56
N ASP A 355 -24.18 8.39 -7.83
CA ASP A 355 -25.62 8.62 -7.59
C ASP A 355 -26.20 7.98 -6.32
N LEU A 356 -25.37 7.45 -5.42
CA LEU A 356 -25.87 6.88 -4.16
C LEU A 356 -26.12 7.93 -3.07
N HIS A 357 -26.83 8.99 -3.39
CA HIS A 357 -27.46 9.84 -2.37
C HIS A 357 -28.67 9.17 -1.70
N GLU A 358 -29.10 7.99 -2.13
CA GLU A 358 -30.21 7.22 -1.56
C GLU A 358 -29.83 5.75 -1.34
N GLY A 359 -29.15 5.48 -0.27
CA GLY A 359 -29.44 4.43 0.70
C GLY A 359 -29.30 2.95 0.32
N VAL A 360 -28.76 2.52 -0.83
CA VAL A 360 -28.47 1.09 -1.03
C VAL A 360 -27.10 0.79 -0.46
N GLY A 361 -27.06 0.14 0.70
CA GLY A 361 -25.81 -0.34 1.30
C GLY A 361 -25.16 -1.42 0.45
N LEU A 362 -23.84 -1.58 0.56
CA LEU A 362 -23.10 -2.65 -0.13
C LEU A 362 -23.69 -4.05 0.18
N ILE A 363 -24.22 -4.22 1.37
CA ILE A 363 -24.84 -5.48 1.84
C ILE A 363 -26.13 -5.83 1.07
N ASP A 364 -26.83 -4.82 0.56
CA ASP A 364 -28.07 -4.97 -0.19
C ASP A 364 -27.84 -4.96 -1.71
N SER A 365 -26.58 -4.87 -2.14
CA SER A 365 -26.20 -4.80 -3.56
C SER A 365 -26.47 -6.08 -4.35
N MET A 366 -26.58 -7.21 -3.67
CA MET A 366 -26.83 -8.53 -4.28
C MET A 366 -27.93 -9.30 -3.56
N GLU A 367 -28.67 -10.12 -4.31
CA GLU A 367 -29.63 -11.07 -3.73
C GLU A 367 -28.91 -12.14 -2.88
N ASN A 368 -29.58 -12.71 -1.89
CA ASN A 368 -29.00 -13.70 -1.00
C ASN A 368 -28.43 -14.94 -1.72
N LYS A 369 -29.05 -15.37 -2.84
CA LYS A 369 -28.52 -16.47 -3.65
C LYS A 369 -27.10 -16.22 -4.20
N HIS A 370 -26.78 -14.97 -4.54
CA HIS A 370 -25.44 -14.60 -5.04
C HIS A 370 -24.44 -14.51 -3.91
N TRP A 371 -24.86 -14.03 -2.71
CA TRP A 371 -24.03 -14.11 -1.50
C TRP A 371 -23.76 -15.55 -1.10
N ASP A 372 -24.78 -16.45 -1.23
CA ASP A 372 -24.62 -17.88 -0.97
C ASP A 372 -23.64 -18.53 -1.96
N HIS A 373 -23.73 -18.19 -3.23
CA HIS A 373 -22.80 -18.65 -4.25
C HIS A 373 -21.37 -18.14 -3.96
N LEU A 374 -21.20 -16.85 -3.69
CA LEU A 374 -19.90 -16.27 -3.34
C LEU A 374 -19.29 -16.95 -2.10
N ARG A 375 -20.12 -17.35 -1.12
CA ARG A 375 -19.67 -18.06 0.08
C ARG A 375 -19.25 -19.50 -0.20
N THR A 376 -20.02 -20.23 -1.00
CA THR A 376 -19.87 -21.69 -1.18
C THR A 376 -18.96 -22.07 -2.33
N ASP A 377 -18.96 -21.32 -3.44
CA ASP A 377 -18.09 -21.60 -4.58
C ASP A 377 -16.67 -21.08 -4.31
N PRO A 378 -15.63 -21.94 -4.30
CA PRO A 378 -14.26 -21.52 -4.01
C PRO A 378 -13.66 -20.60 -5.08
N THR A 379 -14.24 -20.56 -6.28
CA THR A 379 -13.74 -19.76 -7.41
C THR A 379 -14.43 -18.42 -7.57
N ALA A 380 -15.63 -18.25 -6.98
CA ALA A 380 -16.38 -17.01 -7.04
C ALA A 380 -15.65 -15.85 -6.32
N ARG A 381 -15.66 -14.67 -6.91
CA ARG A 381 -15.00 -13.45 -6.42
C ARG A 381 -15.96 -12.27 -6.47
N PHE A 382 -15.71 -11.29 -5.60
CA PHE A 382 -16.43 -10.01 -5.58
C PHE A 382 -15.43 -8.87 -5.70
N ILE A 383 -15.65 -7.99 -6.66
CA ILE A 383 -14.83 -6.81 -6.89
C ILE A 383 -15.69 -5.58 -6.61
N TYR A 384 -15.23 -4.78 -5.69
CA TYR A 384 -15.81 -3.47 -5.41
C TYR A 384 -14.86 -2.39 -5.91
N GLU A 385 -15.32 -1.59 -6.85
CA GLU A 385 -14.60 -0.43 -7.35
C GLU A 385 -15.21 0.85 -6.84
N ASN A 386 -14.43 1.65 -6.14
CA ASN A 386 -14.81 2.98 -5.69
C ASN A 386 -13.87 4.03 -6.31
N CYS A 387 -14.33 4.65 -7.37
CA CYS A 387 -13.65 5.77 -8.01
C CYS A 387 -14.08 7.13 -7.44
N ASN A 388 -14.80 7.16 -6.31
CA ASN A 388 -15.28 8.38 -5.70
C ASN A 388 -14.43 8.81 -4.50
N GLU A 389 -14.07 10.09 -4.47
CA GLU A 389 -13.14 10.71 -3.53
C GLU A 389 -13.61 10.69 -2.05
N THR A 390 -14.88 10.39 -1.74
CA THR A 390 -15.50 10.82 -0.48
C THR A 390 -15.93 9.75 0.52
N PHE A 391 -15.94 8.45 0.17
CA PHE A 391 -16.64 7.45 1.00
C PHE A 391 -15.78 6.34 1.57
N THR A 392 -14.47 6.52 1.61
CA THR A 392 -13.53 5.45 1.98
C THR A 392 -13.73 4.93 3.41
N TYR A 393 -14.11 5.79 4.36
CA TYR A 393 -14.42 5.35 5.74
C TYR A 393 -15.69 4.51 5.80
N LYS A 394 -16.78 4.99 5.17
CA LYS A 394 -18.04 4.24 5.07
C LYS A 394 -17.80 2.92 4.38
N LEU A 395 -17.01 2.91 3.32
CA LEU A 395 -16.64 1.71 2.59
C LEU A 395 -15.94 0.69 3.50
N ALA A 396 -15.00 1.10 4.35
CA ALA A 396 -14.34 0.20 5.29
C ALA A 396 -15.35 -0.44 6.26
N HIS A 397 -16.33 0.33 6.72
CA HIS A 397 -17.40 -0.16 7.58
C HIS A 397 -18.32 -1.15 6.84
N ASP A 398 -18.80 -0.77 5.65
CA ASP A 398 -19.72 -1.58 4.83
C ASP A 398 -19.10 -2.92 4.44
N ILE A 399 -17.80 -2.92 4.11
CA ILE A 399 -17.07 -4.16 3.79
C ILE A 399 -16.93 -5.05 5.03
N LYS A 400 -16.63 -4.48 6.20
CA LYS A 400 -16.62 -5.26 7.45
C LYS A 400 -17.99 -5.88 7.74
N GLN A 401 -19.07 -5.15 7.49
CA GLN A 401 -20.43 -5.69 7.62
C GLN A 401 -20.64 -6.86 6.65
N VAL A 402 -20.28 -6.73 5.38
CA VAL A 402 -20.40 -7.82 4.38
C VAL A 402 -19.63 -9.06 4.83
N ILE A 403 -18.40 -8.91 5.30
CA ILE A 403 -17.60 -10.04 5.80
C ILE A 403 -18.32 -10.73 6.94
N VAL A 404 -18.82 -9.99 7.91
CA VAL A 404 -19.47 -10.54 9.12
C VAL A 404 -20.88 -11.06 8.82
N GLU A 405 -21.77 -10.23 8.26
CA GLU A 405 -23.20 -10.56 8.13
C GLU A 405 -23.47 -11.54 6.99
N LYS A 406 -22.71 -11.45 5.89
CA LYS A 406 -22.83 -12.41 4.77
C LYS A 406 -21.87 -13.59 4.92
N ASN A 407 -21.03 -13.61 5.95
CA ASN A 407 -20.03 -14.65 6.21
C ASN A 407 -19.16 -14.95 4.97
N ILE A 408 -18.63 -13.88 4.36
CA ILE A 408 -17.78 -13.96 3.16
C ILE A 408 -16.31 -13.95 3.57
N HIS A 409 -15.56 -14.91 3.06
CA HIS A 409 -14.12 -14.97 3.32
C HIS A 409 -13.41 -13.76 2.67
N PRO A 410 -12.57 -12.99 3.41
CA PRO A 410 -11.89 -11.80 2.90
C PRO A 410 -11.11 -12.00 1.59
N ALA A 411 -10.47 -13.15 1.40
CA ALA A 411 -9.74 -13.49 0.18
C ALA A 411 -10.60 -13.55 -1.11
N LYS A 412 -11.92 -13.46 -0.98
CA LYS A 412 -12.85 -13.39 -2.11
C LYS A 412 -13.25 -11.97 -2.48
N LEU A 413 -12.85 -10.99 -1.67
CA LEU A 413 -13.19 -9.59 -1.83
C LEU A 413 -11.99 -8.82 -2.34
N TYR A 414 -12.20 -8.06 -3.40
CA TYR A 414 -11.20 -7.19 -4.00
C TYR A 414 -11.72 -5.77 -4.02
N ILE A 415 -10.90 -4.82 -3.59
CA ILE A 415 -11.28 -3.41 -3.55
C ILE A 415 -10.35 -2.63 -4.46
N ILE A 416 -10.94 -1.85 -5.34
CA ILE A 416 -10.24 -0.94 -6.22
C ILE A 416 -10.61 0.49 -5.81
N VAL A 417 -9.62 1.30 -5.50
CA VAL A 417 -9.78 2.71 -5.13
C VAL A 417 -8.94 3.60 -6.04
N MET A 418 -9.30 4.87 -6.08
CA MET A 418 -8.76 5.83 -7.05
C MET A 418 -7.28 6.19 -6.89
N ASP A 419 -6.71 6.06 -5.69
CA ASP A 419 -5.33 6.49 -5.43
C ASP A 419 -4.66 5.73 -4.28
N GLU A 420 -3.36 5.99 -4.12
CA GLU A 420 -2.52 5.33 -3.13
C GLU A 420 -2.83 5.76 -1.68
N VAL A 421 -3.33 6.99 -1.46
CA VAL A 421 -3.70 7.46 -0.11
C VAL A 421 -4.93 6.69 0.37
N HIS A 422 -5.95 6.55 -0.48
CA HIS A 422 -7.14 5.76 -0.18
C HIS A 422 -6.80 4.28 -0.02
N ARG A 423 -5.89 3.75 -0.86
CA ARG A 423 -5.39 2.39 -0.73
C ARG A 423 -4.75 2.15 0.64
N LYS A 424 -3.83 3.03 1.05
CA LYS A 424 -3.15 2.94 2.36
C LYS A 424 -4.17 3.03 3.50
N PHE A 425 -5.07 4.01 3.45
CA PHE A 425 -6.11 4.19 4.46
C PHE A 425 -6.98 2.95 4.66
N LEU A 426 -7.39 2.29 3.55
CA LEU A 426 -8.18 1.06 3.62
C LEU A 426 -7.33 -0.14 4.04
N THR A 427 -6.11 -0.26 3.54
CA THR A 427 -5.21 -1.36 3.92
C THR A 427 -4.93 -1.36 5.41
N ASP A 428 -4.74 -0.19 6.01
CA ASP A 428 -4.51 -0.04 7.46
C ASP A 428 -5.74 -0.44 8.30
N ARG A 429 -6.94 -0.40 7.72
CA ARG A 429 -8.23 -0.71 8.41
C ARG A 429 -8.84 -2.04 8.01
N LEU A 430 -8.48 -2.54 6.86
CA LEU A 430 -8.97 -3.78 6.27
C LEU A 430 -7.76 -4.67 5.91
N THR A 431 -6.95 -4.97 6.91
CA THR A 431 -5.68 -5.71 6.77
C THR A 431 -5.84 -7.11 6.14
N GLU A 432 -7.07 -7.61 6.12
CA GLU A 432 -7.43 -8.93 5.57
C GLU A 432 -7.74 -8.91 4.08
N LEU A 433 -7.80 -7.71 3.46
CA LEU A 433 -8.31 -7.56 2.10
C LEU A 433 -7.23 -7.12 1.12
N ALA A 434 -7.38 -7.59 -0.11
CA ALA A 434 -6.61 -7.08 -1.23
C ALA A 434 -7.19 -5.72 -1.66
N VAL A 435 -6.51 -4.62 -1.30
CA VAL A 435 -6.87 -3.26 -1.70
C VAL A 435 -5.89 -2.77 -2.76
N TYR A 436 -6.40 -2.34 -3.89
CA TYR A 436 -5.63 -1.85 -5.02
C TYR A 436 -5.88 -0.38 -5.27
N GLY A 437 -4.83 0.42 -5.36
CA GLY A 437 -4.91 1.80 -5.84
C GLY A 437 -4.79 1.81 -7.37
N VAL A 438 -5.75 2.43 -8.03
CA VAL A 438 -5.70 2.68 -9.47
C VAL A 438 -5.47 4.17 -9.66
N ASN A 439 -4.29 4.57 -10.11
CA ASN A 439 -4.06 5.94 -10.54
C ASN A 439 -4.87 6.20 -11.81
N ILE A 440 -6.04 6.80 -11.66
CA ILE A 440 -6.92 7.12 -12.80
C ILE A 440 -6.18 8.04 -13.76
N GLY A 441 -5.90 7.52 -14.94
CA GLY A 441 -4.94 7.98 -15.92
C GLY A 441 -5.14 9.40 -16.45
N VAL A 442 -4.43 10.33 -15.85
CA VAL A 442 -4.18 11.65 -16.44
C VAL A 442 -2.69 11.87 -16.73
N PHE A 443 -1.83 10.92 -16.32
CA PHE A 443 -0.39 11.12 -16.29
C PHE A 443 0.30 11.18 -17.66
N ASN A 444 -0.08 10.32 -18.60
CA ASN A 444 0.69 10.21 -19.86
C ASN A 444 0.49 11.40 -20.79
N ASP A 445 -0.73 11.92 -20.90
CA ASP A 445 -1.05 13.09 -21.71
C ASP A 445 -0.54 14.39 -21.06
N LEU A 446 -0.55 14.42 -19.72
CA LEU A 446 -0.13 15.58 -18.94
C LEU A 446 1.35 15.88 -19.15
N LEU A 447 2.20 14.85 -19.03
CA LEU A 447 3.66 14.98 -19.13
C LEU A 447 4.15 15.17 -20.56
N ALA A 448 3.42 14.67 -21.55
CA ALA A 448 3.75 14.86 -22.97
C ALA A 448 3.47 16.29 -23.44
N LYS A 449 2.52 16.99 -22.80
CA LYS A 449 2.09 18.35 -23.18
C LYS A 449 2.80 19.46 -22.41
N THR A 450 3.52 19.13 -21.31
CA THR A 450 4.21 20.14 -20.49
C THR A 450 5.69 20.23 -20.85
N GLN A 451 6.05 21.13 -21.77
CA GLN A 451 7.44 21.59 -21.92
C GLN A 451 7.69 22.69 -20.89
N ILE A 452 8.66 22.48 -20.00
CA ILE A 452 9.12 23.54 -19.11
C ILE A 452 10.08 24.42 -19.90
N HIS A 453 9.72 25.70 -20.02
CA HIS A 453 10.65 26.73 -20.46
C HIS A 453 11.25 27.40 -19.22
N ASP A 454 12.53 27.20 -18.98
CA ASP A 454 13.25 27.65 -17.77
C ASP A 454 13.28 29.17 -17.55
N ASN A 455 12.83 29.99 -18.51
CA ASN A 455 12.95 31.44 -18.50
C ASN A 455 11.65 32.20 -18.79
N GLN A 456 10.48 31.70 -18.42
CA GLN A 456 9.27 32.47 -18.61
C GLN A 456 9.12 33.56 -17.53
N HIS A 457 9.09 34.82 -17.96
CA HIS A 457 8.59 35.92 -17.16
C HIS A 457 7.13 35.66 -16.86
N THR A 458 6.80 35.42 -15.60
CA THR A 458 5.44 35.19 -15.15
C THR A 458 4.74 36.54 -15.01
N GLU A 459 3.49 36.63 -15.51
CA GLU A 459 2.71 37.87 -15.46
C GLU A 459 1.96 38.03 -14.12
N HIS A 460 1.76 36.92 -13.40
CA HIS A 460 1.00 36.90 -12.16
C HIS A 460 1.75 36.17 -11.04
N LYS A 461 1.57 36.63 -9.80
CA LYS A 461 2.12 35.92 -8.62
C LYS A 461 1.44 34.59 -8.41
N PHE A 462 0.13 34.53 -8.64
CA PHE A 462 -0.67 33.33 -8.35
C PHE A 462 -1.56 32.93 -9.52
N SER A 463 -1.83 31.62 -9.63
CA SER A 463 -2.92 31.09 -10.46
C SER A 463 -3.89 30.29 -9.61
N MET A 464 -5.17 30.31 -9.97
CA MET A 464 -6.20 29.56 -9.27
C MET A 464 -7.35 29.20 -10.22
N LEU A 465 -7.62 27.90 -10.38
CA LEU A 465 -8.59 27.41 -11.35
C LEU A 465 -9.67 26.59 -10.64
N SER A 466 -10.92 27.02 -10.77
CA SER A 466 -12.09 26.32 -10.21
C SER A 466 -13.19 26.20 -11.25
N ARG A 467 -13.55 24.96 -11.61
CA ARG A 467 -14.66 24.70 -12.56
C ARG A 467 -16.00 24.51 -11.84
N ASN A 468 -16.02 23.71 -10.79
CA ASN A 468 -17.28 23.36 -10.13
C ASN A 468 -17.55 24.27 -8.95
N TYR A 469 -18.77 24.76 -8.89
CA TYR A 469 -19.26 25.52 -7.74
C TYR A 469 -19.21 24.67 -6.46
N ARG A 470 -18.66 25.25 -5.39
CA ARG A 470 -18.72 24.73 -4.02
C ARG A 470 -18.72 25.92 -3.05
N PRO A 471 -19.53 25.91 -1.98
CA PRO A 471 -19.61 27.04 -1.05
C PRO A 471 -18.24 27.46 -0.46
N TRP A 472 -17.39 26.51 -0.07
CA TRP A 472 -16.06 26.80 0.46
C TRP A 472 -15.09 27.39 -0.58
N ARG A 473 -15.21 26.99 -1.84
CA ARG A 473 -14.47 27.62 -2.94
C ARG A 473 -14.92 29.07 -3.12
N LEU A 474 -16.22 29.30 -3.16
CA LEU A 474 -16.78 30.64 -3.18
C LEU A 474 -16.26 31.49 -2.02
N HIS A 475 -16.20 30.93 -0.80
CA HIS A 475 -15.70 31.63 0.38
C HIS A 475 -14.23 32.03 0.25
N LEU A 476 -13.37 31.14 -0.31
CA LEU A 476 -11.96 31.48 -0.59
C LEU A 476 -11.87 32.69 -1.52
N TYR A 477 -12.57 32.65 -2.66
CA TYR A 477 -12.55 33.76 -3.62
C TYR A 477 -13.09 35.05 -3.04
N ALA A 478 -14.17 35.00 -2.29
CA ALA A 478 -14.75 36.15 -1.63
C ALA A 478 -13.79 36.78 -0.60
N LYS A 479 -13.06 35.98 0.17
CA LYS A 479 -12.03 36.49 1.11
C LYS A 479 -10.85 37.12 0.37
N LEU A 480 -10.40 36.55 -0.75
CA LEU A 480 -9.34 37.13 -1.55
C LEU A 480 -9.80 38.43 -2.20
N ALA A 481 -11.03 38.49 -2.71
CA ALA A 481 -11.61 39.72 -3.25
C ALA A 481 -11.71 40.82 -2.18
N GLN A 482 -12.20 40.48 -0.98
CA GLN A 482 -12.34 41.42 0.14
C GLN A 482 -11.01 42.08 0.55
N GLN A 483 -9.89 41.35 0.38
CA GLN A 483 -8.54 41.83 0.73
C GLN A 483 -7.80 42.40 -0.46
N ASP A 484 -8.46 42.62 -1.62
CA ASP A 484 -7.86 43.14 -2.87
C ASP A 484 -6.66 42.28 -3.37
N LEU A 485 -6.67 40.98 -3.06
CA LEU A 485 -5.58 40.08 -3.46
C LEU A 485 -5.80 39.49 -4.87
N LEU A 486 -7.02 39.45 -5.39
CA LEU A 486 -7.31 38.86 -6.72
C LEU A 486 -6.63 39.59 -7.88
N LYS A 487 -6.13 40.81 -7.67
CA LYS A 487 -5.31 41.55 -8.66
C LYS A 487 -3.96 40.88 -8.99
N ASP A 488 -3.42 40.08 -8.04
CA ASP A 488 -2.19 39.31 -8.21
C ASP A 488 -2.41 37.96 -8.84
N PHE A 489 -3.68 37.63 -9.18
CA PHE A 489 -4.11 36.29 -9.59
C PHE A 489 -4.48 36.24 -11.08
N ARG A 490 -4.07 35.15 -11.72
CA ARG A 490 -4.73 34.63 -12.92
C ARG A 490 -5.70 33.54 -12.46
N TYR A 491 -6.99 33.81 -12.51
CA TYR A 491 -7.99 32.88 -11.96
C TYR A 491 -9.20 32.67 -12.84
N SER A 492 -9.84 31.49 -12.69
CA SER A 492 -11.16 31.22 -13.21
C SER A 492 -12.08 30.72 -12.10
N PHE A 493 -13.30 31.17 -12.07
CA PHE A 493 -14.34 30.72 -11.18
C PHE A 493 -15.66 30.56 -11.95
N TYR A 494 -16.10 29.30 -12.07
CA TYR A 494 -17.36 28.98 -12.69
C TYR A 494 -18.40 28.65 -11.61
N ASN A 495 -19.62 29.15 -11.81
CA ASN A 495 -20.75 28.88 -10.94
C ASN A 495 -21.68 27.80 -11.52
N ILE A 496 -21.11 26.73 -12.08
CA ILE A 496 -21.82 25.68 -12.81
C ILE A 496 -21.98 24.43 -11.93
N PHE A 497 -23.15 23.80 -11.98
CA PHE A 497 -23.39 22.49 -11.38
C PHE A 497 -22.92 21.37 -12.34
N PRO A 498 -22.16 20.34 -11.87
CA PRO A 498 -21.38 19.47 -12.75
C PRO A 498 -22.16 18.39 -13.51
N TYR A 499 -23.45 18.20 -13.29
CA TYR A 499 -24.18 17.01 -13.78
C TYR A 499 -25.42 17.35 -14.61
N GLY A 500 -25.35 17.09 -15.93
CA GLY A 500 -26.48 16.92 -16.84
C GLY A 500 -27.20 18.18 -17.34
N GLU A 501 -27.36 19.18 -16.52
CA GLU A 501 -27.89 20.50 -16.92
C GLU A 501 -26.92 21.58 -16.43
N VAL A 502 -26.52 22.46 -17.33
CA VAL A 502 -25.74 23.65 -16.98
C VAL A 502 -26.66 24.58 -16.17
N ARG A 503 -26.63 24.48 -14.87
CA ARG A 503 -27.30 25.42 -13.97
C ARG A 503 -26.24 26.40 -13.44
N TYR A 504 -26.46 27.68 -13.75
CA TYR A 504 -25.67 28.76 -13.15
C TYR A 504 -26.28 29.10 -11.79
N PHE A 505 -25.43 29.21 -10.78
CA PHE A 505 -25.83 29.76 -9.49
C PHE A 505 -25.89 31.30 -9.64
N ASP A 506 -27.03 31.86 -9.29
CA ASP A 506 -27.21 33.31 -9.29
C ASP A 506 -26.54 33.98 -8.09
N LYS A 507 -26.42 35.31 -8.15
CA LYS A 507 -25.83 36.12 -7.09
C LYS A 507 -26.53 35.90 -5.73
N ASP A 508 -27.86 35.72 -5.74
CA ASP A 508 -28.64 35.55 -4.52
C ASP A 508 -28.34 34.22 -3.85
N THR A 509 -28.18 33.14 -4.62
CA THR A 509 -27.74 31.82 -4.11
C THR A 509 -26.33 31.91 -3.52
N MET A 510 -25.40 32.53 -4.26
CA MET A 510 -24.02 32.71 -3.77
C MET A 510 -23.98 33.55 -2.49
N THR A 511 -24.80 34.57 -2.41
CA THR A 511 -24.94 35.43 -1.22
C THR A 511 -25.48 34.64 -0.01
N LYS A 512 -26.47 33.75 -0.22
CA LYS A 512 -27.00 32.87 0.82
C LYS A 512 -25.94 31.90 1.32
N ASP A 513 -25.18 31.29 0.41
CA ASP A 513 -24.13 30.34 0.79
C ASP A 513 -23.00 30.99 1.58
N LEU A 514 -22.57 32.19 1.18
CA LEU A 514 -21.58 32.96 1.96
C LEU A 514 -22.11 33.32 3.36
N THR A 515 -23.37 33.73 3.43
CA THR A 515 -24.04 34.05 4.71
C THR A 515 -24.15 32.81 5.61
N ALA A 516 -24.49 31.64 5.04
CA ALA A 516 -24.53 30.37 5.75
C ALA A 516 -23.14 29.96 6.30
N LEU A 517 -22.07 30.38 5.63
CA LEU A 517 -20.68 30.22 6.11
C LEU A 517 -20.22 31.38 7.03
N ASN A 518 -21.15 32.18 7.57
CA ASN A 518 -20.87 33.32 8.43
C ASN A 518 -19.92 34.38 7.80
N PHE A 519 -19.96 34.51 6.47
CA PHE A 519 -19.16 35.49 5.77
C PHE A 519 -19.90 36.83 5.61
N LYS A 520 -19.26 37.93 6.00
CA LYS A 520 -19.82 39.26 5.86
C LYS A 520 -19.47 39.83 4.48
N ILE A 521 -20.48 40.02 3.62
CA ILE A 521 -20.35 40.61 2.30
C ILE A 521 -20.25 42.13 2.43
N ASP A 522 -19.19 42.70 1.91
CA ASP A 522 -19.01 44.15 1.75
C ASP A 522 -19.19 44.56 0.29
N SER A 523 -19.01 45.85 -0.01
CA SER A 523 -19.18 46.39 -1.35
C SER A 523 -18.21 45.82 -2.37
N THR A 524 -17.00 45.43 -1.95
CA THR A 524 -15.99 44.84 -2.81
C THR A 524 -16.39 43.44 -3.24
N VAL A 525 -16.83 42.62 -2.29
CA VAL A 525 -17.32 41.26 -2.57
C VAL A 525 -18.62 41.32 -3.37
N ASP A 526 -19.52 42.26 -3.07
CA ASP A 526 -20.77 42.42 -3.83
C ASP A 526 -20.52 42.79 -5.28
N THR A 527 -19.53 43.65 -5.53
CA THR A 527 -19.08 44.00 -6.89
C THR A 527 -18.49 42.79 -7.61
N TRP A 528 -17.61 42.02 -6.91
CA TRP A 528 -17.02 40.84 -7.47
C TRP A 528 -18.08 39.78 -7.81
N LEU A 529 -19.03 39.50 -6.92
CA LEU A 529 -20.14 38.57 -7.18
C LEU A 529 -20.97 38.95 -8.40
N SER A 530 -21.11 40.22 -8.70
CA SER A 530 -21.86 40.72 -9.88
C SER A 530 -21.13 40.42 -11.20
N GLY A 531 -19.83 40.13 -11.17
CA GLY A 531 -19.02 39.78 -12.33
C GLY A 531 -18.86 38.29 -12.58
N VAL A 532 -19.33 37.42 -11.66
CA VAL A 532 -19.23 35.95 -11.82
C VAL A 532 -20.22 35.47 -12.92
N PRO A 533 -19.84 34.52 -13.81
CA PRO A 533 -18.60 33.73 -13.85
C PRO A 533 -17.40 34.45 -14.47
N TYR A 534 -16.20 34.15 -13.93
CA TYR A 534 -14.93 34.56 -14.52
C TYR A 534 -14.30 33.39 -15.26
N ALA A 535 -14.24 33.43 -16.56
CA ALA A 535 -13.74 32.36 -17.41
C ALA A 535 -12.45 32.79 -18.12
N LEU A 536 -11.36 32.02 -17.92
CA LEU A 536 -10.10 32.25 -18.65
C LEU A 536 -9.97 31.41 -19.93
N ASP A 537 -10.79 30.39 -20.08
CA ASP A 537 -10.62 29.33 -21.08
C ASP A 537 -11.95 28.90 -21.71
N VAL A 538 -12.66 29.85 -22.32
CA VAL A 538 -13.94 29.53 -22.98
C VAL A 538 -13.73 29.29 -24.47
N ASN A 539 -13.61 28.01 -24.83
CA ASN A 539 -14.18 27.50 -26.06
C ASN A 539 -15.30 26.52 -25.63
N ASP A 540 -16.52 26.77 -26.06
CA ASP A 540 -17.73 26.01 -25.68
C ASP A 540 -17.61 24.46 -25.87
N ASN A 541 -16.62 23.99 -26.60
CA ASN A 541 -16.34 22.57 -26.83
C ASN A 541 -15.44 21.92 -25.74
N VAL A 542 -14.87 22.67 -24.79
CA VAL A 542 -13.94 22.18 -23.77
C VAL A 542 -14.64 21.81 -22.46
N LEU A 543 -15.88 22.26 -22.26
CA LEU A 543 -16.66 21.97 -21.06
C LEU A 543 -16.94 20.47 -20.81
N ASN A 544 -16.78 19.62 -21.82
CA ASN A 544 -17.12 18.20 -21.77
C ASN A 544 -15.92 17.24 -21.75
N LYS A 545 -14.67 17.72 -21.77
CA LYS A 545 -13.49 16.83 -21.74
C LYS A 545 -12.75 16.90 -20.40
N TRP A 546 -12.80 15.81 -19.69
CA TRP A 546 -12.10 15.56 -18.42
C TRP A 546 -10.56 15.58 -18.56
N GLY A 547 -9.92 16.43 -19.22
CA GLY A 547 -8.47 16.39 -19.40
C GLY A 547 -7.84 17.66 -19.96
N ASP A 548 -8.59 18.50 -20.62
CA ASP A 548 -8.03 19.71 -21.20
C ASP A 548 -8.03 20.84 -20.17
N VAL A 549 -6.85 21.12 -19.65
CA VAL A 549 -6.56 22.28 -18.83
C VAL A 549 -5.68 23.19 -19.65
N THR A 550 -5.97 24.46 -19.62
CA THR A 550 -5.02 25.48 -20.06
C THR A 550 -3.85 25.52 -19.08
N TYR A 551 -2.82 24.71 -19.35
CA TYR A 551 -1.56 24.75 -18.62
C TYR A 551 -0.95 26.15 -18.60
N ASP A 552 -1.27 26.97 -19.59
CA ASP A 552 -0.85 28.37 -19.68
C ASP A 552 -1.20 29.17 -18.42
N ALA A 553 -2.35 28.94 -17.81
CA ALA A 553 -2.71 29.67 -16.59
C ALA A 553 -1.79 29.30 -15.42
N ILE A 554 -1.38 28.01 -15.31
CA ILE A 554 -0.46 27.54 -14.27
C ILE A 554 0.98 27.98 -14.61
N LEU A 555 1.38 27.86 -15.88
CA LEU A 555 2.74 28.19 -16.32
C LEU A 555 3.05 29.69 -16.22
N ASN A 556 2.06 30.55 -16.44
CA ASN A 556 2.22 32.03 -16.41
C ASN A 556 2.07 32.62 -15.00
N ALA A 557 2.01 31.79 -13.95
CA ALA A 557 2.04 32.25 -12.56
C ALA A 557 3.25 31.68 -11.81
N ASP A 558 3.66 32.36 -10.76
CA ASP A 558 4.77 31.92 -9.91
C ASP A 558 4.35 30.77 -9.00
N PHE A 559 3.17 30.90 -8.35
CA PHE A 559 2.56 29.91 -7.48
C PHE A 559 1.20 29.47 -8.01
N HIS A 560 0.80 28.24 -7.73
CA HIS A 560 -0.55 27.76 -7.94
C HIS A 560 -1.31 27.62 -6.62
N ILE A 561 -2.54 28.11 -6.55
CA ILE A 561 -3.43 27.77 -5.44
C ILE A 561 -4.17 26.52 -5.84
N LEU A 562 -3.76 25.42 -5.22
CA LEU A 562 -4.34 24.10 -5.45
C LEU A 562 -5.70 24.03 -4.76
N VAL A 563 -6.76 24.02 -5.54
CA VAL A 563 -8.13 23.93 -5.02
C VAL A 563 -8.65 22.53 -5.23
N GLU A 564 -8.50 21.69 -4.21
CA GLU A 564 -8.97 20.30 -4.26
C GLU A 564 -10.49 20.18 -4.21
N THR A 565 -11.00 18.97 -4.47
CA THR A 565 -12.43 18.71 -4.56
C THR A 565 -13.11 18.90 -3.20
N HIS A 566 -12.45 18.47 -2.13
CA HIS A 566 -12.95 18.52 -0.77
C HIS A 566 -12.14 19.47 0.09
N TYR A 567 -12.82 20.33 0.81
CA TYR A 567 -12.29 21.20 1.83
C TYR A 567 -12.95 20.92 3.18
N ASP A 568 -14.24 20.62 3.16
CA ASP A 568 -15.05 20.26 4.33
C ASP A 568 -15.59 18.85 4.15
N VAL A 569 -15.16 17.95 5.01
CA VAL A 569 -15.62 16.55 5.01
C VAL A 569 -16.74 16.28 6.01
N SER A 570 -17.15 17.28 6.80
CA SER A 570 -18.20 17.12 7.82
C SER A 570 -19.56 16.67 7.24
N TYR A 571 -19.80 16.89 5.97
CA TYR A 571 -20.96 16.36 5.25
C TYR A 571 -20.97 14.85 5.10
N TYR A 572 -19.80 14.21 5.17
CA TYR A 572 -19.62 12.81 4.83
C TYR A 572 -19.17 11.97 6.03
N VAL A 573 -18.62 12.61 7.04
CA VAL A 573 -18.02 11.96 8.20
C VAL A 573 -18.53 12.62 9.47
N ASP A 574 -18.99 11.82 10.41
CA ASP A 574 -19.38 12.28 11.74
C ASP A 574 -18.13 12.56 12.58
N ILE A 575 -17.67 13.80 12.51
CA ILE A 575 -16.45 14.27 13.22
C ILE A 575 -16.55 14.14 14.75
N SER A 576 -17.74 13.89 15.30
CA SER A 576 -17.90 13.63 16.75
C SER A 576 -17.34 12.25 17.16
N LYS A 577 -17.10 11.36 16.18
CA LYS A 577 -16.63 9.98 16.42
C LYS A 577 -15.12 9.84 16.50
N GLY A 578 -14.34 10.87 16.22
CA GLY A 578 -12.89 10.81 16.30
C GLY A 578 -12.20 12.00 15.61
N LYS A 579 -10.88 11.98 15.56
CA LYS A 579 -10.12 12.99 14.84
C LYS A 579 -10.32 12.84 13.34
N LEU A 580 -10.37 13.94 12.62
CA LEU A 580 -10.59 13.97 11.17
C LEU A 580 -9.63 13.03 10.41
N ARG A 581 -8.36 12.99 10.81
CA ARG A 581 -7.35 12.12 10.24
C ARG A 581 -7.70 10.63 10.32
N ASP A 582 -8.33 10.21 11.41
CA ASP A 582 -8.71 8.81 11.64
C ASP A 582 -9.98 8.42 10.88
N LEU A 583 -10.75 9.41 10.42
CA LEU A 583 -12.05 9.22 9.82
C LEU A 583 -12.04 9.33 8.29
N ALA A 584 -11.18 10.16 7.71
CA ALA A 584 -11.11 10.33 6.24
C ALA A 584 -9.70 10.69 5.78
N PRO A 585 -9.15 10.02 4.76
CA PRO A 585 -7.90 10.45 4.11
C PRO A 585 -8.14 11.68 3.23
N SER A 586 -7.09 12.42 2.96
CA SER A 586 -7.12 13.52 2.00
C SER A 586 -7.19 13.00 0.57
N SER A 587 -7.97 13.66 -0.27
CA SER A 587 -8.03 13.33 -1.70
C SER A 587 -6.90 14.03 -2.45
N ILE A 588 -6.01 13.23 -3.04
CA ILE A 588 -4.97 13.70 -3.96
C ILE A 588 -5.41 13.37 -5.37
N THR A 589 -5.88 14.39 -6.11
CA THR A 589 -6.51 14.22 -7.40
C THR A 589 -5.63 14.69 -8.57
N GLU A 590 -6.20 14.66 -9.77
CA GLU A 590 -5.55 15.25 -10.95
C GLU A 590 -5.20 16.75 -10.76
N LYS A 591 -5.90 17.45 -9.86
CA LYS A 591 -5.64 18.88 -9.56
C LYS A 591 -4.29 19.05 -8.89
N THR A 592 -3.91 18.16 -7.95
CA THR A 592 -2.58 18.13 -7.32
C THR A 592 -1.49 17.83 -8.33
N ASN A 593 -1.74 16.89 -9.24
CA ASN A 593 -0.74 16.43 -10.20
C ASN A 593 -0.38 17.51 -11.24
N LYS A 594 -1.30 18.42 -11.57
CA LYS A 594 -1.10 19.49 -12.56
C LYS A 594 0.02 20.47 -12.20
N PRO A 595 0.00 21.13 -11.04
CA PRO A 595 1.11 22.03 -10.67
C PRO A 595 2.44 21.27 -10.51
N ILE A 596 2.43 20.01 -10.05
CA ILE A 596 3.64 19.19 -9.96
C ILE A 596 4.22 18.93 -11.35
N ALA A 597 3.39 18.53 -12.33
CA ALA A 597 3.81 18.30 -13.70
C ALA A 597 4.35 19.57 -14.37
N CYS A 598 3.79 20.73 -14.02
CA CYS A 598 4.27 22.04 -14.46
C CYS A 598 5.52 22.52 -13.73
N GLY A 599 6.03 21.80 -12.73
CA GLY A 599 7.16 22.23 -11.89
C GLY A 599 6.87 23.51 -11.12
N LYS A 600 5.60 23.73 -10.72
CA LYS A 600 5.16 24.94 -10.01
C LYS A 600 4.97 24.69 -8.53
N PRO A 601 5.45 25.58 -7.65
CA PRO A 601 5.10 25.54 -6.25
C PRO A 601 3.60 25.85 -6.07
N PHE A 602 3.01 25.30 -5.01
CA PHE A 602 1.60 25.50 -4.73
C PHE A 602 1.29 25.70 -3.23
N ILE A 603 0.16 26.34 -2.97
CA ILE A 603 -0.47 26.42 -1.64
C ILE A 603 -1.76 25.61 -1.70
N ALA A 604 -1.93 24.66 -0.80
CA ALA A 604 -3.06 23.74 -0.84
C ALA A 604 -4.29 24.33 -0.13
N PHE A 605 -5.40 24.46 -0.86
CA PHE A 605 -6.73 24.64 -0.33
C PHE A 605 -7.46 23.30 -0.37
N SER A 606 -7.33 22.55 0.72
CA SER A 606 -7.81 21.17 0.86
C SER A 606 -8.26 20.87 2.29
N THR A 607 -8.61 19.63 2.58
CA THR A 607 -8.87 19.14 3.95
C THR A 607 -7.64 19.31 4.83
N ALA A 608 -7.82 19.29 6.14
CA ALA A 608 -6.69 19.17 7.06
C ALA A 608 -5.89 17.89 6.81
N TYR A 609 -4.59 17.91 7.10
CA TYR A 609 -3.61 16.82 6.91
C TYR A 609 -3.29 16.45 5.45
N PHE A 610 -3.75 17.24 4.47
CA PHE A 610 -3.47 17.02 3.06
C PHE A 610 -1.96 17.00 2.74
N LEU A 611 -1.19 17.95 3.28
CA LEU A 611 0.25 18.02 3.05
C LEU A 611 1.01 16.89 3.76
N GLU A 612 0.46 16.35 4.83
CA GLU A 612 1.02 15.17 5.48
C GLU A 612 0.83 13.92 4.61
N ASP A 613 -0.37 13.73 4.05
CA ASP A 613 -0.65 12.67 3.09
C ASP A 613 0.20 12.81 1.82
N PHE A 614 0.39 14.05 1.35
CA PHE A 614 1.26 14.37 0.22
C PHE A 614 2.72 13.96 0.49
N ARG A 615 3.24 14.23 1.69
CA ARG A 615 4.58 13.76 2.12
C ARG A 615 4.66 12.24 2.18
N SER A 616 3.61 11.57 2.63
CA SER A 616 3.57 10.10 2.70
C SER A 616 3.71 9.42 1.33
N LEU A 617 3.39 10.13 0.26
CA LEU A 617 3.61 9.70 -1.13
C LEU A 617 5.04 9.94 -1.63
N GLY A 618 5.94 10.44 -0.79
CA GLY A 618 7.32 10.72 -1.13
C GLY A 618 7.58 12.10 -1.75
N PHE A 619 6.55 12.96 -1.86
CA PHE A 619 6.71 14.33 -2.30
C PHE A 619 7.20 15.24 -1.17
N LYS A 620 7.80 16.38 -1.54
CA LYS A 620 8.24 17.41 -0.59
C LYS A 620 7.26 18.58 -0.58
N THR A 621 6.93 19.07 0.60
CA THR A 621 6.15 20.30 0.79
C THR A 621 7.07 21.53 0.78
N PHE A 622 6.50 22.72 0.82
CA PHE A 622 7.26 23.97 0.63
C PHE A 622 7.72 24.61 1.95
N SER A 623 7.52 23.94 3.08
CA SER A 623 8.15 24.31 4.35
C SER A 623 9.70 24.17 4.22
N PRO A 624 10.52 25.09 4.78
CA PRO A 624 10.15 26.18 5.70
C PRO A 624 9.80 27.52 5.02
N TYR A 625 9.72 27.59 3.71
CA TYR A 625 9.52 28.84 2.96
C TYR A 625 8.07 29.33 2.99
N ILE A 626 7.13 28.40 2.94
CA ILE A 626 5.69 28.60 3.09
C ILE A 626 5.27 28.16 4.49
N ASN A 627 4.48 28.97 5.18
CA ASN A 627 3.90 28.57 6.46
C ASN A 627 2.74 27.60 6.24
N GLU A 628 3.01 26.34 6.41
CA GLU A 628 2.07 25.24 6.17
C GLU A 628 1.28 24.82 7.44
N SER A 629 1.35 25.60 8.51
CA SER A 629 0.63 25.28 9.77
C SER A 629 -0.89 25.16 9.62
N TYR A 630 -1.45 25.74 8.56
CA TYR A 630 -2.85 25.60 8.20
C TYR A 630 -3.25 24.14 7.92
N ASP A 631 -2.31 23.29 7.51
CA ASP A 631 -2.57 21.88 7.20
C ASP A 631 -3.01 21.08 8.44
N LEU A 632 -2.61 21.48 9.63
CA LEU A 632 -2.96 20.84 10.89
C LEU A 632 -4.22 21.42 11.54
N GLU A 633 -4.82 22.46 10.98
CA GLU A 633 -6.00 23.11 11.53
C GLU A 633 -7.28 22.42 11.04
N GLU A 634 -8.00 21.79 11.96
CA GLU A 634 -9.25 21.07 11.66
C GLU A 634 -10.47 22.01 11.49
N ASP A 635 -10.44 23.19 12.12
CA ASP A 635 -11.50 24.19 11.94
C ASP A 635 -11.40 24.82 10.55
N ASN A 636 -12.43 24.61 9.73
CA ASN A 636 -12.47 25.04 8.33
C ASN A 636 -12.33 26.57 8.17
N HIS A 637 -12.92 27.37 9.06
CA HIS A 637 -12.85 28.83 8.98
C HIS A 637 -11.46 29.37 9.38
N LYS A 638 -10.85 28.77 10.40
CA LYS A 638 -9.48 29.12 10.82
C LYS A 638 -8.49 28.69 9.74
N ARG A 639 -8.60 27.47 9.22
CA ARG A 639 -7.74 26.95 8.15
C ARG A 639 -7.79 27.87 6.94
N LEU A 640 -9.00 28.25 6.47
CA LEU A 640 -9.18 29.21 5.38
C LEU A 640 -8.49 30.56 5.69
N SER A 641 -8.67 31.07 6.90
CA SER A 641 -8.08 32.35 7.31
C SER A 641 -6.55 32.30 7.31
N MET A 642 -5.95 31.18 7.74
CA MET A 642 -4.50 30.96 7.73
C MET A 642 -3.96 30.87 6.29
N ILE A 643 -4.67 30.16 5.39
CA ILE A 643 -4.30 30.07 3.97
C ILE A 643 -4.30 31.47 3.34
N VAL A 644 -5.38 32.24 3.53
CA VAL A 644 -5.48 33.61 2.98
C VAL A 644 -4.41 34.56 3.57
N ALA A 645 -4.10 34.42 4.87
CA ALA A 645 -3.05 35.19 5.50
C ALA A 645 -1.67 34.86 4.90
N GLU A 646 -1.40 33.60 4.59
CA GLU A 646 -0.13 33.19 3.96
C GLU A 646 -0.02 33.70 2.51
N ILE A 647 -1.11 33.60 1.73
CA ILE A 647 -1.18 34.20 0.40
C ILE A 647 -0.89 35.71 0.45
N LYS A 648 -1.50 36.42 1.42
CA LYS A 648 -1.28 37.84 1.63
C LYS A 648 0.17 38.15 2.00
N ARG A 649 0.75 37.39 2.93
CA ARG A 649 2.16 37.53 3.32
C ARG A 649 3.08 37.45 2.12
N ILE A 650 2.89 36.43 1.27
CA ILE A 650 3.69 36.23 0.06
C ILE A 650 3.48 37.36 -0.93
N SER A 651 2.22 37.80 -1.13
CA SER A 651 1.89 38.92 -2.04
C SER A 651 2.54 40.22 -1.63
N GLU A 652 2.69 40.48 -0.32
CA GLU A 652 3.23 41.75 0.22
C GLU A 652 4.75 41.73 0.50
N LEU A 653 5.46 40.61 0.20
CA LEU A 653 6.91 40.53 0.40
C LEU A 653 7.65 41.56 -0.43
N PRO A 654 8.73 42.18 0.11
CA PRO A 654 9.72 42.92 -0.68
C PRO A 654 10.26 42.05 -1.80
N LYS A 655 10.60 42.68 -2.93
CA LYS A 655 10.95 41.97 -4.16
C LYS A 655 12.10 40.95 -3.97
N ASP A 656 13.14 41.37 -3.25
CA ASP A 656 14.30 40.49 -2.96
C ASP A 656 13.94 39.28 -2.16
N GLN A 657 13.10 39.44 -1.12
CA GLN A 657 12.60 38.31 -0.30
C GLN A 657 11.61 37.43 -1.07
N TYR A 658 10.81 38.03 -1.94
CA TYR A 658 9.91 37.27 -2.82
C TYR A 658 10.70 36.43 -3.82
N ASP A 659 11.72 37.02 -4.48
CA ASP A 659 12.55 36.32 -5.45
C ASP A 659 13.32 35.15 -4.79
N ASP A 660 13.84 35.34 -3.58
CA ASP A 660 14.51 34.28 -2.82
C ASP A 660 13.54 33.15 -2.41
N LEU A 661 12.37 33.51 -1.90
CA LEU A 661 11.32 32.54 -1.57
C LEU A 661 10.89 31.69 -2.80
N LEU A 662 10.64 32.39 -3.93
CA LEU A 662 10.23 31.75 -5.17
C LEU A 662 11.32 30.82 -5.72
N PHE A 663 12.58 31.23 -5.67
CA PHE A 663 13.71 30.40 -6.10
C PHE A 663 13.76 29.08 -5.30
N ASN A 664 13.70 29.16 -4.00
CA ASN A 664 13.74 27.97 -3.13
C ASN A 664 12.52 27.06 -3.32
N CYS A 665 11.32 27.62 -3.46
CA CYS A 665 10.11 26.85 -3.75
C CYS A 665 10.16 26.15 -5.12
N ARG A 666 10.75 26.80 -6.14
CA ARG A 666 10.95 26.21 -7.48
C ARG A 666 11.91 25.01 -7.44
N LEU A 667 12.96 25.05 -6.63
CA LEU A 667 13.84 23.89 -6.45
C LEU A 667 13.08 22.67 -5.90
N ILE A 668 12.20 22.90 -4.94
CA ILE A 668 11.33 21.83 -4.38
C ILE A 668 10.33 21.34 -5.45
N ALA A 669 9.71 22.25 -6.18
CA ALA A 669 8.74 21.91 -7.22
C ALA A 669 9.38 21.09 -8.36
N THR A 670 10.61 21.43 -8.77
CA THR A 670 11.40 20.67 -9.74
C THR A 670 11.66 19.25 -9.22
N LYS A 671 12.03 19.10 -7.95
CA LYS A 671 12.25 17.79 -7.34
C LYS A 671 10.97 16.96 -7.28
N ASN A 672 9.84 17.57 -6.94
CA ASN A 672 8.55 16.89 -6.95
C ASN A 672 8.16 16.43 -8.37
N ARG A 673 8.48 17.21 -9.39
CA ARG A 673 8.27 16.79 -10.78
C ARG A 673 9.14 15.59 -11.15
N GLU A 674 10.41 15.53 -10.73
CA GLU A 674 11.26 14.35 -10.92
C GLU A 674 10.69 13.12 -10.25
N ILE A 675 10.18 13.26 -9.02
CA ILE A 675 9.50 12.18 -8.29
C ILE A 675 8.26 11.72 -9.07
N LEU A 676 7.45 12.64 -9.58
CA LEU A 676 6.28 12.31 -10.39
C LEU A 676 6.67 11.55 -11.65
N LEU A 677 7.73 11.99 -12.34
CA LEU A 677 8.26 11.35 -13.55
C LEU A 677 8.80 9.93 -13.26
N SER A 678 9.48 9.73 -12.13
CA SER A 678 10.01 8.42 -11.76
C SER A 678 8.90 7.39 -11.47
N LYS A 679 7.72 7.85 -11.06
CA LYS A 679 6.53 6.99 -10.86
C LYS A 679 5.85 6.55 -12.16
N LYS A 680 6.18 7.19 -13.30
CA LYS A 680 5.63 6.87 -14.62
C LYS A 680 6.00 5.44 -15.10
N ASP A 681 7.18 4.96 -14.74
CA ASP A 681 7.70 3.65 -15.16
C ASP A 681 7.21 2.48 -14.28
N ASN A 682 6.67 2.77 -13.10
CA ASN A 682 5.93 1.78 -12.34
C ASN A 682 4.57 1.58 -13.03
N LYS A 683 4.32 0.38 -13.55
CA LYS A 683 3.09 -0.05 -14.22
C LYS A 683 1.86 0.11 -13.30
N SER A 684 1.53 1.35 -12.95
CA SER A 684 0.23 1.67 -12.39
C SER A 684 -0.77 1.60 -13.54
N HIS A 685 -1.77 0.75 -13.39
CA HIS A 685 -2.81 0.59 -14.39
C HIS A 685 -3.52 1.93 -14.59
N ASN A 686 -3.57 2.41 -15.82
CA ASN A 686 -4.14 3.72 -16.14
C ASN A 686 -5.67 3.78 -15.99
N THR A 687 -6.32 2.62 -15.86
CA THR A 687 -7.76 2.53 -15.60
C THR A 687 -8.06 1.27 -14.79
N SER A 688 -9.18 1.25 -14.07
CA SER A 688 -9.69 0.06 -13.39
C SER A 688 -9.86 -1.10 -14.37
N PHE A 689 -10.18 -0.79 -15.61
CA PHE A 689 -10.32 -1.76 -16.69
C PHE A 689 -8.99 -2.41 -17.07
N GLU A 690 -7.90 -1.64 -17.18
CA GLU A 690 -6.55 -2.19 -17.44
C GLU A 690 -6.07 -3.02 -16.26
N PHE A 691 -6.38 -2.61 -15.04
CA PHE A 691 -6.13 -3.40 -13.83
C PHE A 691 -6.88 -4.74 -13.89
N LEU A 692 -8.19 -4.73 -14.15
CA LEU A 692 -9.00 -5.94 -14.27
C LEU A 692 -8.45 -6.84 -15.38
N ARG A 693 -8.14 -6.27 -16.54
CA ARG A 693 -7.58 -6.99 -17.69
C ARG A 693 -6.22 -7.62 -17.38
N SER A 694 -5.36 -6.92 -16.64
CA SER A 694 -4.03 -7.42 -16.29
C SER A 694 -4.07 -8.49 -15.20
N HIS A 695 -5.03 -8.41 -14.27
CA HIS A 695 -5.14 -9.32 -13.13
C HIS A 695 -6.05 -10.52 -13.38
N PHE A 696 -7.09 -10.34 -14.17
CA PHE A 696 -8.12 -11.37 -14.40
C PHE A 696 -8.14 -11.92 -15.82
N GLU A 697 -7.49 -11.25 -16.81
CA GLU A 697 -7.43 -11.72 -18.20
C GLU A 697 -6.07 -11.48 -18.88
N PRO A 698 -5.20 -12.47 -18.97
CA PRO A 698 -4.05 -12.36 -19.89
C PRO A 698 -4.38 -12.56 -21.36
N GLN A 699 -5.52 -13.14 -21.78
CA GLN A 699 -5.74 -13.57 -23.18
C GLN A 699 -7.19 -13.68 -23.67
N SER A 700 -8.21 -13.09 -23.09
CA SER A 700 -9.57 -13.18 -23.64
C SER A 700 -10.26 -11.84 -23.81
N ASN A 701 -11.03 -11.71 -24.90
CA ASN A 701 -11.84 -10.53 -25.22
C ASN A 701 -12.92 -10.31 -24.15
N ILE A 702 -12.76 -9.30 -23.30
CA ILE A 702 -13.83 -8.81 -22.46
C ILE A 702 -14.79 -8.06 -23.40
N GLN A 703 -15.96 -8.61 -23.66
CA GLN A 703 -17.07 -7.84 -24.17
C GLN A 703 -17.80 -7.23 -22.97
N ILE A 704 -17.72 -5.91 -22.87
CA ILE A 704 -18.58 -5.12 -21.97
C ILE A 704 -19.92 -5.00 -22.72
N LEU A 705 -20.94 -5.60 -22.17
CA LEU A 705 -22.32 -5.36 -22.60
C LEU A 705 -22.88 -4.14 -21.87
#